data_14cdcf2aa7ae1a7e0c0c0ed9d8a61b79
#
_entry.id   14cdcf2aa7ae1a7e0c0c0ed9d8a61b79
#
_cell.length_a   1.000
_cell.length_b   1.000
_cell.length_c   1.000
_cell.angle_alpha   90.00
_cell.angle_beta   90.00
_cell.angle_gamma   90.00
#
_symmetry.space_group_name_H-M   'P 1'
#
loop_
_entity.id
_entity.type
_entity.pdbx_description
1 polymer ?
#
loop_
_entity_poly.entity_id
_entity_poly.type
_entity_poly.pdbx_seq_one_letter_code
_entity_poly.pdbx_strand_id
1 'polypeptide(L)'
;MRIICAMTAVACAAAMAGDVVLFDAATADVNSVRAQDGASFELKDGLLTVKTAPSDAYPGVCVSGKWDLSGCGRVEVEFVNGGIYGRYTLRLLNAGGVPAGKGSKIFKLPIRGEKHAVIGADFPPDLPELDAIVPQLKPVRVWAIPYLVWAPFPKPGESLDRRAPVGGVGTLDRSAVRQVAVYINKPLLPHTWSVRRIVAKAGDGAASARPVPAWAKMKPDQFFPFIDAYGQFKHREWPDKVHADADLARQRAKEEADLAAHPGPKGWDKWGGWADGPQLPKTGGFSTTKWNGKWWIVDPDGHLWWSHGPVRVTPSCATTPLDDHDHWFARLPAKGDPEAEFYSTRDKLLFPYYARWKKYRIYDFSAQNIARKYGTGWYETWSALAHRRLRSWGCNTIANSSDRDICLMDRTPYTDRYEIHSRPIAGHKGGWWDFCDPFDPSFRAEARQKTVEYRRQFEDPWCFGFFVDNEHHWGQADTLALSTLKSPADQPCKRVFRDRLKAKYGEIAKLNAQWKTSYTGWDEFLSVTTTPDPKAAKEDLEAFTVEIAEEYYRIIREELKRAAPGKLYLGCRWAGGAPLFTVKAAAKYCDVLSYNIYRRHLREFKLPDGIDKPILVGEFHFGALDRGPFCPGLILLKDQEERGRTYVDYVRSALEHPQFVGVHWHQFSDQATSGRFDGENMQVGWTDVCDTPYWETVRALREIGYDLYPTRAAGK
;
A
#
# COMPACT_ATOMS: atom_id res chain seq x y z
N MET A 1 -19.58 18.35 71.64
CA MET A 1 -19.13 19.50 70.80
C MET A 1 -18.45 18.93 69.59
N ARG A 2 -19.19 18.80 68.49
CA ARG A 2 -18.67 18.25 67.19
C ARG A 2 -18.60 19.48 66.25
N ILE A 3 -17.39 19.78 65.83
CA ILE A 3 -17.12 20.82 64.82
C ILE A 3 -17.22 20.14 63.47
N ILE A 4 -18.20 20.56 62.66
CA ILE A 4 -18.36 20.16 61.24
C ILE A 4 -17.62 21.23 60.46
N CYS A 5 -16.49 20.82 59.80
CA CYS A 5 -15.83 21.61 58.78
C CYS A 5 -16.54 21.40 57.43
N ALA A 6 -17.25 22.42 56.96
CA ALA A 6 -17.81 22.44 55.62
C ALA A 6 -16.70 22.82 54.64
N MET A 7 -16.23 21.90 53.82
CA MET A 7 -15.42 22.20 52.62
C MET A 7 -16.35 22.67 51.49
N THR A 8 -16.29 23.94 51.19
CA THR A 8 -16.93 24.54 50.02
C THR A 8 -16.08 24.18 48.82
N ALA A 9 -16.54 23.22 48.01
CA ALA A 9 -15.98 22.98 46.70
C ALA A 9 -16.41 24.09 45.76
N VAL A 10 -15.48 24.97 45.41
CA VAL A 10 -15.67 25.92 44.30
C VAL A 10 -15.56 25.10 43.01
N ALA A 11 -16.69 24.73 42.43
CA ALA A 11 -16.76 24.24 41.06
C ALA A 11 -16.51 25.42 40.13
N CYS A 12 -15.31 25.50 39.55
CA CYS A 12 -15.06 26.36 38.40
C CYS A 12 -15.86 25.77 37.24
N ALA A 13 -17.03 26.34 36.95
CA ALA A 13 -17.75 26.10 35.71
C ALA A 13 -16.90 26.68 34.57
N ALA A 14 -16.14 25.87 33.88
CA ALA A 14 -15.56 26.24 32.60
C ALA A 14 -16.73 26.57 31.68
N ALA A 15 -16.85 27.81 31.27
CA ALA A 15 -17.79 28.24 30.24
C ALA A 15 -17.50 27.35 29.00
N MET A 16 -18.47 26.53 28.55
CA MET A 16 -18.35 25.76 27.34
C MET A 16 -18.13 26.73 26.18
N ALA A 17 -16.94 26.73 25.61
CA ALA A 17 -16.64 27.54 24.43
C ALA A 17 -17.59 27.07 23.30
N GLY A 18 -18.19 28.03 22.60
CA GLY A 18 -19.01 27.76 21.43
C GLY A 18 -18.14 27.42 20.22
N ASP A 19 -18.75 26.91 19.16
CA ASP A 19 -18.08 26.73 17.86
C ASP A 19 -17.48 28.06 17.37
N VAL A 20 -16.26 28.01 16.82
CA VAL A 20 -15.58 29.18 16.25
C VAL A 20 -15.58 29.04 14.72
N VAL A 21 -16.26 30.02 14.06
CA VAL A 21 -16.27 30.10 12.60
C VAL A 21 -14.97 30.73 12.11
N LEU A 22 -14.16 29.96 11.39
CA LEU A 22 -12.91 30.43 10.79
C LEU A 22 -13.16 31.04 9.40
N PHE A 23 -14.15 30.53 8.69
CA PHE A 23 -14.56 31.02 7.39
C PHE A 23 -16.01 30.58 7.11
N ASP A 24 -16.80 31.50 6.56
CA ASP A 24 -18.14 31.22 6.04
C ASP A 24 -18.32 32.02 4.74
N ALA A 25 -18.41 31.32 3.61
CA ALA A 25 -18.46 31.94 2.29
C ALA A 25 -19.72 32.82 2.07
N ALA A 26 -20.78 32.63 2.87
CA ALA A 26 -21.98 33.44 2.77
C ALA A 26 -21.81 34.84 3.40
N THR A 27 -20.88 34.99 4.31
CA THR A 27 -20.69 36.24 5.10
C THR A 27 -19.27 36.79 5.03
N ALA A 28 -18.34 36.09 4.40
CA ALA A 28 -16.92 36.45 4.37
C ALA A 28 -16.67 37.73 3.56
N ASP A 29 -15.80 38.58 4.08
CA ASP A 29 -15.20 39.68 3.31
C ASP A 29 -14.15 39.10 2.36
N VAL A 30 -14.29 39.34 1.05
CA VAL A 30 -13.37 38.90 0.00
C VAL A 30 -11.91 39.37 0.28
N ASN A 31 -11.73 40.50 0.93
CA ASN A 31 -10.39 41.01 1.30
C ASN A 31 -9.72 40.20 2.39
N SER A 32 -10.46 39.34 3.12
CA SER A 32 -9.89 38.39 4.07
C SER A 32 -9.26 37.16 3.39
N VAL A 33 -9.54 36.95 2.10
CA VAL A 33 -9.10 35.79 1.33
C VAL A 33 -8.00 36.20 0.36
N ARG A 34 -6.92 35.41 0.31
CA ARG A 34 -5.81 35.59 -0.61
C ARG A 34 -5.48 34.26 -1.31
N ALA A 35 -5.29 34.30 -2.62
CA ALA A 35 -4.73 33.18 -3.36
C ALA A 35 -3.23 32.96 -3.07
N GLN A 36 -2.79 31.73 -3.09
CA GLN A 36 -1.38 31.35 -2.95
C GLN A 36 -0.94 30.42 -4.09
N ASP A 37 0.37 30.46 -4.40
CA ASP A 37 1.06 29.55 -5.32
C ASP A 37 0.37 29.38 -6.70
N GLY A 38 -0.08 30.49 -7.28
CA GLY A 38 -0.67 30.53 -8.61
C GLY A 38 -2.14 30.05 -8.70
N ALA A 39 -2.81 29.85 -7.58
CA ALA A 39 -4.24 29.62 -7.58
C ALA A 39 -5.02 30.91 -7.91
N SER A 40 -6.25 30.76 -8.38
CA SER A 40 -7.24 31.84 -8.44
C SER A 40 -8.50 31.43 -7.67
N PHE A 41 -9.27 32.43 -7.20
CA PHE A 41 -10.52 32.15 -6.50
C PHE A 41 -11.61 33.13 -6.87
N GLU A 42 -12.85 32.71 -6.64
CA GLU A 42 -14.05 33.52 -6.75
C GLU A 42 -14.93 33.24 -5.50
N LEU A 43 -15.42 34.31 -4.86
CA LEU A 43 -16.37 34.23 -3.77
C LEU A 43 -17.75 34.66 -4.29
N LYS A 44 -18.64 33.69 -4.49
CA LYS A 44 -19.96 33.93 -5.08
C LYS A 44 -20.97 32.88 -4.60
N ASP A 45 -22.22 33.29 -4.44
CA ASP A 45 -23.36 32.42 -4.07
C ASP A 45 -23.12 31.56 -2.82
N GLY A 46 -22.42 32.12 -1.80
CA GLY A 46 -22.06 31.41 -0.57
C GLY A 46 -21.04 30.29 -0.76
N LEU A 47 -20.21 30.39 -1.79
CA LEU A 47 -19.12 29.46 -2.08
C LEU A 47 -17.83 30.20 -2.39
N LEU A 48 -16.72 29.74 -1.81
CA LEU A 48 -15.37 30.10 -2.20
C LEU A 48 -14.85 29.06 -3.18
N THR A 49 -14.92 29.35 -4.48
CA THR A 49 -14.45 28.46 -5.53
C THR A 49 -13.02 28.75 -5.88
N VAL A 50 -12.17 27.73 -5.82
CA VAL A 50 -10.73 27.82 -6.08
C VAL A 50 -10.39 27.02 -7.33
N LYS A 51 -9.58 27.62 -8.21
CA LYS A 51 -9.06 27.00 -9.43
C LYS A 51 -7.54 26.93 -9.35
N THR A 52 -6.97 25.78 -9.65
CA THR A 52 -5.53 25.54 -9.64
C THR A 52 -5.09 24.90 -10.95
N ALA A 53 -3.88 25.24 -11.41
CA ALA A 53 -3.18 24.57 -12.49
C ALA A 53 -2.25 23.47 -11.93
N PRO A 54 -1.70 22.57 -12.78
CA PRO A 54 -0.59 21.70 -12.39
C PRO A 54 0.57 22.52 -11.82
N SER A 55 1.14 22.08 -10.70
CA SER A 55 2.14 22.84 -9.96
C SER A 55 3.02 21.95 -9.10
N ASP A 56 4.30 22.31 -8.96
CA ASP A 56 5.21 21.72 -7.97
C ASP A 56 5.12 22.38 -6.59
N ALA A 57 4.23 23.37 -6.41
CA ALA A 57 3.97 24.08 -5.17
C ALA A 57 2.65 23.62 -4.50
N TYR A 58 2.05 24.47 -3.70
CA TYR A 58 0.88 24.20 -2.86
C TYR A 58 -0.27 25.20 -3.16
N PRO A 59 -0.79 25.20 -4.40
CA PRO A 59 -1.78 26.20 -4.78
C PRO A 59 -3.09 26.06 -4.00
N GLY A 60 -3.64 27.19 -3.60
CA GLY A 60 -4.84 27.25 -2.80
C GLY A 60 -5.22 28.64 -2.34
N VAL A 61 -5.87 28.74 -1.18
CA VAL A 61 -6.30 30.00 -0.58
C VAL A 61 -5.92 30.08 0.89
N CYS A 62 -5.70 31.29 1.35
CA CYS A 62 -5.44 31.62 2.74
C CYS A 62 -6.46 32.67 3.22
N VAL A 63 -7.12 32.38 4.34
CA VAL A 63 -8.06 33.28 5.00
C VAL A 63 -7.39 33.85 6.25
N SER A 64 -7.46 35.17 6.43
CA SER A 64 -6.88 35.85 7.57
C SER A 64 -7.97 36.22 8.58
N GLY A 65 -7.64 36.15 9.87
CA GLY A 65 -8.54 36.48 10.96
C GLY A 65 -7.84 36.52 12.33
N LYS A 66 -8.64 36.54 13.39
CA LYS A 66 -8.17 36.47 14.77
C LYS A 66 -9.07 35.49 15.52
N TRP A 67 -8.56 34.32 15.82
CA TRP A 67 -9.35 33.29 16.48
C TRP A 67 -8.63 32.71 17.68
N ASP A 68 -9.41 32.46 18.73
CA ASP A 68 -9.01 31.62 19.87
C ASP A 68 -9.69 30.26 19.74
N LEU A 69 -8.89 29.24 19.53
CA LEU A 69 -9.33 27.85 19.37
C LEU A 69 -8.95 26.98 20.58
N SER A 70 -8.57 27.59 21.71
CA SER A 70 -8.13 26.87 22.92
C SER A 70 -9.25 25.97 23.48
N GLY A 71 -10.52 26.37 23.33
CA GLY A 71 -11.69 25.55 23.70
C GLY A 71 -12.23 24.64 22.61
N CYS A 72 -11.54 24.52 21.46
CA CYS A 72 -12.01 23.70 20.34
C CYS A 72 -11.26 22.37 20.27
N GLY A 73 -12.00 21.27 20.05
CA GLY A 73 -11.44 19.93 19.95
C GLY A 73 -11.29 19.41 18.52
N ARG A 74 -11.92 20.06 17.56
CA ARG A 74 -11.95 19.59 16.17
C ARG A 74 -12.06 20.78 15.21
N VAL A 75 -11.50 20.67 14.01
CA VAL A 75 -11.76 21.60 12.92
C VAL A 75 -12.44 20.85 11.77
N GLU A 76 -13.47 21.46 11.19
CA GLU A 76 -14.24 20.92 10.07
C GLU A 76 -14.20 21.84 8.87
N VAL A 77 -14.09 21.26 7.68
CA VAL A 77 -14.15 21.97 6.40
C VAL A 77 -15.28 21.38 5.58
N GLU A 78 -16.21 22.21 5.16
CA GLU A 78 -17.29 21.84 4.26
C GLU A 78 -16.89 22.13 2.82
N PHE A 79 -16.61 21.06 2.07
CA PHE A 79 -16.31 21.09 0.65
C PHE A 79 -17.57 20.88 -0.19
N VAL A 80 -17.65 21.63 -1.29
CA VAL A 80 -18.70 21.48 -2.30
C VAL A 80 -18.01 21.28 -3.65
N ASN A 81 -18.44 20.27 -4.40
CA ASN A 81 -17.96 19.97 -5.75
C ASN A 81 -16.45 19.67 -5.83
N GLY A 82 -16.01 18.73 -5.04
CA GLY A 82 -14.63 18.21 -5.13
C GLY A 82 -14.48 17.11 -6.18
N GLY A 83 -14.95 17.29 -7.40
CA GLY A 83 -15.12 16.26 -8.45
C GLY A 83 -13.89 15.43 -8.84
N ILE A 84 -12.69 15.73 -8.35
CA ILE A 84 -11.47 14.99 -8.63
C ILE A 84 -10.78 14.67 -7.30
N TYR A 85 -10.33 13.41 -7.15
CA TYR A 85 -9.47 13.01 -6.04
C TYR A 85 -8.25 13.94 -5.92
N GLY A 86 -8.07 14.54 -4.75
CA GLY A 86 -6.97 15.48 -4.49
C GLY A 86 -6.40 15.34 -3.07
N ARG A 87 -5.13 15.71 -2.93
CA ARG A 87 -4.43 15.76 -1.64
C ARG A 87 -4.61 17.12 -1.01
N TYR A 88 -5.82 17.39 -0.52
CA TYR A 88 -6.12 18.67 0.11
C TYR A 88 -5.52 18.75 1.52
N THR A 89 -5.18 19.97 1.92
CA THR A 89 -4.57 20.22 3.22
C THR A 89 -5.21 21.47 3.83
N LEU A 90 -5.60 21.37 5.08
CA LEU A 90 -5.91 22.52 5.94
C LEU A 90 -4.68 22.83 6.78
N ARG A 91 -4.29 24.09 6.86
CA ARG A 91 -3.21 24.55 7.72
C ARG A 91 -3.67 25.72 8.56
N LEU A 92 -3.54 25.63 9.88
CA LEU A 92 -3.74 26.71 10.82
C LEU A 92 -2.40 27.35 11.15
N LEU A 93 -2.35 28.69 11.27
CA LEU A 93 -1.11 29.42 11.48
C LEU A 93 -1.32 30.53 12.53
N ASN A 94 -0.31 30.75 13.38
CA ASN A 94 -0.27 31.89 14.31
C ASN A 94 0.15 33.20 13.62
N ALA A 95 0.92 33.11 12.52
CA ALA A 95 1.30 34.29 11.72
C ALA A 95 1.51 33.88 10.26
N GLY A 96 1.46 34.85 9.33
CA GLY A 96 1.80 34.61 7.92
C GLY A 96 3.28 34.31 7.73
N GLY A 97 3.60 33.42 6.78
CA GLY A 97 4.99 33.11 6.40
C GLY A 97 5.75 32.20 7.36
N VAL A 98 5.08 31.60 8.34
CA VAL A 98 5.74 30.68 9.30
C VAL A 98 6.15 29.38 8.61
N PRO A 99 7.39 28.90 8.78
CA PRO A 99 7.80 27.57 8.28
C PRO A 99 6.93 26.45 8.84
N ALA A 100 6.83 25.33 8.11
CA ALA A 100 6.18 24.14 8.62
C ALA A 100 6.90 23.66 9.90
N GLY A 101 6.15 23.47 10.99
CA GLY A 101 6.68 22.96 12.25
C GLY A 101 6.71 23.94 13.42
N LYS A 102 6.72 25.26 13.19
CA LYS A 102 6.62 26.24 14.27
C LYS A 102 5.43 27.16 14.01
N GLY A 103 4.59 27.42 15.03
CA GLY A 103 3.43 28.29 14.93
C GLY A 103 2.41 27.86 13.86
N SER A 104 2.38 26.58 13.48
CA SER A 104 1.41 26.06 12.51
C SER A 104 1.08 24.60 12.75
N LYS A 105 -0.17 24.22 12.47
CA LYS A 105 -0.66 22.83 12.49
C LYS A 105 -1.24 22.48 11.13
N ILE A 106 -0.91 21.31 10.60
CA ILE A 106 -1.29 20.83 9.28
C ILE A 106 -2.21 19.63 9.41
N PHE A 107 -3.35 19.66 8.74
CA PHE A 107 -4.32 18.57 8.66
C PHE A 107 -4.47 18.12 7.21
N LYS A 108 -4.40 16.81 6.96
CA LYS A 108 -4.65 16.23 5.65
C LYS A 108 -6.14 15.95 5.50
N LEU A 109 -6.73 16.41 4.41
CA LEU A 109 -8.15 16.30 4.13
C LEU A 109 -8.36 15.32 2.97
N PRO A 110 -8.86 14.10 3.24
CA PRO A 110 -9.09 13.08 2.20
C PRO A 110 -10.38 13.38 1.45
N ILE A 111 -10.30 14.04 0.29
CA ILE A 111 -11.43 14.25 -0.62
C ILE A 111 -11.30 13.27 -1.77
N ARG A 112 -12.34 12.47 -2.01
CA ARG A 112 -12.35 11.38 -2.99
C ARG A 112 -13.25 11.62 -4.20
N GLY A 113 -13.59 12.88 -4.47
CA GLY A 113 -14.48 13.24 -5.57
C GLY A 113 -15.96 13.30 -5.18
N GLU A 114 -16.27 13.41 -3.89
CA GLU A 114 -17.63 13.65 -3.42
C GLU A 114 -18.12 15.02 -3.89
N LYS A 115 -19.40 15.09 -4.29
CA LYS A 115 -20.03 16.36 -4.67
C LYS A 115 -20.20 17.33 -3.50
N HIS A 116 -20.31 16.78 -2.29
CA HIS A 116 -20.37 17.49 -1.03
C HIS A 116 -19.79 16.62 0.08
N ALA A 117 -18.89 17.19 0.89
CA ALA A 117 -18.26 16.49 2.01
C ALA A 117 -17.97 17.46 3.16
N VAL A 118 -18.31 17.06 4.39
CA VAL A 118 -17.81 17.70 5.61
C VAL A 118 -16.68 16.82 6.16
N ILE A 119 -15.46 17.37 6.16
CA ILE A 119 -14.28 16.65 6.61
C ILE A 119 -13.74 17.33 7.85
N GLY A 120 -13.69 16.58 8.94
CA GLY A 120 -13.21 17.06 10.22
C GLY A 120 -11.89 16.40 10.64
N ALA A 121 -11.08 17.17 11.36
CA ALA A 121 -9.83 16.73 11.96
C ALA A 121 -9.78 17.10 13.44
N ASP A 122 -9.50 16.13 14.31
CA ASP A 122 -9.37 16.37 15.74
C ASP A 122 -8.03 17.06 16.06
N PHE A 123 -8.05 18.00 16.98
CA PHE A 123 -6.82 18.56 17.52
C PHE A 123 -6.11 17.49 18.36
N PRO A 124 -4.83 17.23 18.10
CA PRO A 124 -4.06 16.35 18.96
C PRO A 124 -3.90 16.96 20.36
N PRO A 125 -3.75 16.13 21.40
CA PRO A 125 -3.26 16.63 22.69
C PRO A 125 -1.86 17.24 22.52
N ASP A 126 -1.49 18.16 23.41
CA ASP A 126 -0.15 18.72 23.45
C ASP A 126 0.82 17.66 24.01
N LEU A 127 1.70 17.16 23.14
CA LEU A 127 2.70 16.13 23.44
C LEU A 127 4.07 16.59 22.90
N PRO A 128 4.70 17.58 23.55
CA PRO A 128 5.95 18.15 23.06
C PRO A 128 7.08 17.13 22.95
N GLU A 129 7.10 16.12 23.80
CA GLU A 129 8.07 15.02 23.76
C GLU A 129 7.87 14.19 22.47
N LEU A 130 6.64 13.82 22.15
CA LEU A 130 6.33 13.08 20.93
C LEU A 130 6.66 13.91 19.68
N ASP A 131 6.36 15.20 19.69
CA ASP A 131 6.70 16.13 18.62
C ASP A 131 8.23 16.25 18.42
N ALA A 132 9.03 16.03 19.46
CA ALA A 132 10.49 15.98 19.38
C ALA A 132 11.02 14.61 18.89
N ILE A 133 10.31 13.50 19.14
CA ILE A 133 10.69 12.13 18.75
C ILE A 133 10.37 11.85 17.29
N VAL A 134 9.14 12.16 16.84
CA VAL A 134 8.64 11.77 15.51
C VAL A 134 9.53 12.21 14.34
N PRO A 135 10.10 13.43 14.30
CA PRO A 135 11.03 13.84 13.25
C PRO A 135 12.31 13.00 13.18
N GLN A 136 12.74 12.42 14.31
CA GLN A 136 13.94 11.59 14.40
C GLN A 136 13.71 10.14 13.93
N LEU A 137 12.44 9.73 13.75
CA LEU A 137 12.07 8.41 13.24
C LEU A 137 12.08 8.32 11.70
N LYS A 138 12.58 9.32 10.98
CA LYS A 138 12.72 9.22 9.52
C LYS A 138 13.79 8.17 9.17
N PRO A 139 13.52 7.32 8.17
CA PRO A 139 12.42 7.33 7.18
C PRO A 139 11.19 6.50 7.55
N VAL A 140 11.11 5.98 8.76
CA VAL A 140 10.06 5.06 9.20
C VAL A 140 8.66 5.65 9.02
N ARG A 141 7.70 4.82 8.64
CA ARG A 141 6.30 5.24 8.50
C ARG A 141 5.64 5.42 9.86
N VAL A 142 5.40 6.66 10.23
CA VAL A 142 4.87 7.04 11.56
C VAL A 142 3.46 7.65 11.50
N TRP A 143 2.80 7.62 10.35
CA TRP A 143 1.50 8.25 10.14
C TRP A 143 0.39 7.73 11.06
N ALA A 144 0.52 6.50 11.56
CA ALA A 144 -0.46 5.88 12.44
C ALA A 144 -0.17 6.09 13.94
N ILE A 145 0.92 6.75 14.31
CA ILE A 145 1.26 7.05 15.72
C ILE A 145 0.09 7.69 16.48
N PRO A 146 -0.69 8.62 15.93
CA PRO A 146 -1.85 9.15 16.62
C PRO A 146 -2.87 8.12 17.07
N TYR A 147 -3.11 7.08 16.28
CA TYR A 147 -3.98 5.96 16.67
C TYR A 147 -3.35 5.08 17.77
N LEU A 148 -2.02 5.08 17.87
CA LEU A 148 -1.32 4.44 19.00
C LEU A 148 -1.44 5.26 20.28
N VAL A 149 -1.45 6.59 20.15
CA VAL A 149 -1.28 7.49 21.27
C VAL A 149 -2.60 8.07 21.79
N TRP A 150 -3.48 8.58 20.91
CA TRP A 150 -4.67 9.32 21.33
C TRP A 150 -5.89 9.18 20.41
N ALA A 151 -5.71 9.06 19.11
CA ALA A 151 -6.83 9.05 18.17
C ALA A 151 -7.73 7.82 18.33
N PRO A 152 -9.06 7.96 18.19
CA PRO A 152 -9.97 6.82 18.18
C PRO A 152 -9.71 5.94 16.95
N PHE A 153 -9.88 4.63 17.10
CA PHE A 153 -9.87 3.75 15.92
C PHE A 153 -11.08 4.01 15.04
N PRO A 154 -10.94 3.87 13.73
CA PRO A 154 -12.05 4.02 12.81
C PRO A 154 -13.12 2.96 13.08
N LYS A 155 -14.39 3.34 12.91
CA LYS A 155 -15.49 2.38 12.96
C LYS A 155 -15.46 1.45 11.74
N PRO A 156 -16.01 0.22 11.85
CA PRO A 156 -16.22 -0.64 10.70
C PRO A 156 -16.95 0.12 9.57
N GLY A 157 -16.41 0.07 8.36
CA GLY A 157 -16.96 0.82 7.21
C GLY A 157 -16.42 2.23 7.01
N GLU A 158 -15.79 2.85 8.02
CA GLU A 158 -15.06 4.09 7.83
C GLU A 158 -13.76 3.81 7.07
N SER A 159 -13.61 4.42 5.90
CA SER A 159 -12.39 4.36 5.14
C SER A 159 -11.35 5.29 5.73
N LEU A 160 -10.27 4.73 6.26
CA LEU A 160 -9.06 5.52 6.50
C LEU A 160 -8.27 5.61 5.20
N ASP A 161 -8.11 6.84 4.74
CA ASP A 161 -6.98 7.15 3.89
C ASP A 161 -5.71 7.06 4.76
N ARG A 162 -4.61 6.54 4.24
CA ARG A 162 -3.25 6.58 4.85
C ARG A 162 -2.84 7.98 5.30
N ARG A 163 -3.57 8.97 4.90
CA ARG A 163 -3.38 10.40 5.16
C ARG A 163 -4.49 10.96 6.04
N ALA A 164 -5.12 10.10 6.85
CA ALA A 164 -6.11 10.53 7.82
C ALA A 164 -5.70 11.87 8.45
N PRO A 165 -6.67 12.69 8.83
CA PRO A 165 -6.45 14.05 9.34
C PRO A 165 -5.80 14.02 10.73
N VAL A 166 -4.60 13.49 10.75
CA VAL A 166 -3.78 13.51 11.95
C VAL A 166 -2.93 14.75 11.87
N GLY A 167 -3.00 15.54 12.89
CA GLY A 167 -2.24 16.76 13.02
C GLY A 167 -0.77 16.49 12.71
N GLY A 168 -0.26 17.17 11.68
CA GLY A 168 1.16 17.15 11.33
C GLY A 168 1.99 17.71 12.47
N VAL A 169 3.29 17.44 12.40
CA VAL A 169 4.29 18.01 13.29
C VAL A 169 4.18 19.52 13.31
N GLY A 170 4.10 20.13 14.48
CA GLY A 170 4.13 21.57 14.65
C GLY A 170 3.39 22.03 15.91
N THR A 171 3.98 23.00 16.57
CA THR A 171 3.39 23.68 17.73
C THR A 171 2.53 24.83 17.24
N LEU A 172 1.21 24.75 17.42
CA LEU A 172 0.26 25.83 17.19
C LEU A 172 -0.21 26.37 18.54
N ASP A 173 -0.03 27.65 18.77
CA ASP A 173 -0.75 28.32 19.83
C ASP A 173 -2.21 28.50 19.40
N ARG A 174 -3.10 27.71 19.96
CA ARG A 174 -4.52 27.71 19.63
C ARG A 174 -5.23 28.97 20.05
N SER A 175 -4.72 29.68 21.06
CA SER A 175 -5.29 30.97 21.51
C SER A 175 -5.00 32.12 20.54
N ALA A 176 -4.07 31.95 19.63
CA ALA A 176 -3.54 33.01 18.78
C ALA A 176 -3.53 32.68 17.29
N VAL A 177 -4.54 31.98 16.77
CA VAL A 177 -4.64 31.65 15.35
C VAL A 177 -4.96 32.88 14.52
N ARG A 178 -4.20 33.11 13.44
CA ARG A 178 -4.30 34.30 12.57
C ARG A 178 -4.59 33.98 11.12
N GLN A 179 -4.31 32.77 10.68
CA GLN A 179 -4.60 32.38 9.31
C GLN A 179 -5.06 30.91 9.24
N VAL A 180 -5.94 30.66 8.31
CA VAL A 180 -6.29 29.29 7.87
C VAL A 180 -6.06 29.20 6.36
N ALA A 181 -5.27 28.22 5.93
CA ALA A 181 -5.01 27.95 4.52
C ALA A 181 -5.61 26.60 4.11
N VAL A 182 -6.26 26.58 2.94
CA VAL A 182 -6.71 25.35 2.30
C VAL A 182 -6.06 25.27 0.92
N TYR A 183 -5.32 24.21 0.66
CA TYR A 183 -4.55 24.05 -0.56
C TYR A 183 -4.46 22.59 -1.01
N ILE A 184 -4.09 22.39 -2.26
CA ILE A 184 -3.79 21.07 -2.82
C ILE A 184 -2.28 20.87 -2.95
N ASN A 185 -1.79 19.66 -2.63
CA ASN A 185 -0.37 19.35 -2.66
C ASN A 185 0.08 18.96 -4.06
N LYS A 186 0.91 19.76 -4.71
CA LYS A 186 1.59 19.46 -5.98
C LYS A 186 0.65 18.78 -6.97
N PRO A 187 -0.40 19.46 -7.41
CA PRO A 187 -1.38 18.87 -8.31
C PRO A 187 -0.76 18.59 -9.68
N LEU A 188 -0.99 17.41 -10.21
CA LEU A 188 -0.55 17.02 -11.57
C LEU A 188 -1.55 17.43 -12.65
N LEU A 189 -2.77 17.76 -12.25
CA LEU A 189 -3.89 18.15 -13.12
C LEU A 189 -4.52 19.45 -12.62
N PRO A 190 -5.23 20.20 -13.47
CA PRO A 190 -6.06 21.32 -13.03
C PRO A 190 -7.15 20.84 -12.10
N HIS A 191 -7.38 21.56 -10.99
CA HIS A 191 -8.47 21.29 -10.05
C HIS A 191 -9.38 22.50 -9.89
N THR A 192 -10.67 22.26 -9.77
CA THR A 192 -11.65 23.25 -9.32
C THR A 192 -12.41 22.65 -8.14
N TRP A 193 -12.40 23.35 -7.03
CA TRP A 193 -13.03 22.93 -5.79
C TRP A 193 -13.58 24.12 -5.02
N SER A 194 -14.57 23.90 -4.16
CA SER A 194 -15.21 24.98 -3.42
C SER A 194 -15.27 24.65 -1.93
N VAL A 195 -15.14 25.68 -1.10
CA VAL A 195 -15.35 25.63 0.35
C VAL A 195 -16.55 26.50 0.70
N ARG A 196 -17.50 25.93 1.45
CA ARG A 196 -18.60 26.69 2.00
C ARG A 196 -18.25 27.25 3.36
N ARG A 197 -17.68 26.40 4.23
CA ARG A 197 -17.47 26.77 5.63
C ARG A 197 -16.26 26.07 6.23
N ILE A 198 -15.56 26.73 7.14
CA ILE A 198 -14.53 26.17 7.99
C ILE A 198 -14.87 26.54 9.44
N VAL A 199 -15.02 25.54 10.32
CA VAL A 199 -15.48 25.72 11.69
C VAL A 199 -14.60 24.92 12.63
N ALA A 200 -14.11 25.56 13.68
CA ALA A 200 -13.54 24.85 14.82
C ALA A 200 -14.68 24.55 15.82
N LYS A 201 -14.90 23.26 16.07
CA LYS A 201 -15.96 22.76 16.95
C LYS A 201 -15.54 22.82 18.40
N ALA A 202 -16.44 23.31 19.24
CA ALA A 202 -16.25 23.31 20.69
C ALA A 202 -16.10 21.88 21.24
N GLY A 203 -15.35 21.76 22.32
CA GLY A 203 -15.09 20.50 23.01
C GLY A 203 -13.61 20.19 23.11
N ASP A 204 -13.29 19.24 23.93
CA ASP A 204 -11.93 18.81 24.24
C ASP A 204 -11.44 17.70 23.28
N GLY A 205 -11.90 17.65 22.04
CA GLY A 205 -11.51 16.77 20.90
C GLY A 205 -10.79 15.45 21.23
N ALA A 206 -9.93 15.52 22.23
CA ALA A 206 -9.20 14.40 22.79
C ALA A 206 -9.95 13.66 23.92
N ALA A 207 -11.13 14.15 24.38
CA ALA A 207 -11.82 13.58 25.54
C ALA A 207 -12.42 12.19 25.31
N SER A 208 -12.59 11.77 24.07
CA SER A 208 -12.87 10.37 23.73
C SER A 208 -11.62 9.55 23.54
N ALA A 209 -10.44 10.16 23.75
CA ALA A 209 -9.15 9.55 23.45
C ALA A 209 -8.77 8.53 24.52
N ARG A 210 -8.10 7.51 24.07
CA ARG A 210 -7.46 6.51 24.95
C ARG A 210 -6.40 7.17 25.84
N PRO A 211 -6.10 6.60 27.00
CA PRO A 211 -4.99 7.09 27.80
C PRO A 211 -3.70 7.17 26.98
N VAL A 212 -3.05 8.31 27.00
CA VAL A 212 -1.77 8.52 26.32
C VAL A 212 -0.74 7.56 26.93
N PRO A 213 -0.09 6.67 26.15
CA PRO A 213 0.87 5.73 26.69
C PRO A 213 2.11 6.45 27.22
N ALA A 214 2.73 5.88 28.26
CA ALA A 214 3.87 6.48 28.94
C ALA A 214 5.02 6.84 27.97
N TRP A 215 5.29 6.01 26.97
CA TRP A 215 6.36 6.24 26.01
C TRP A 215 6.18 7.52 25.15
N ALA A 216 4.94 7.95 24.92
CA ALA A 216 4.66 9.17 24.16
C ALA A 216 4.96 10.46 24.93
N LYS A 217 5.24 10.35 26.23
CA LYS A 217 5.65 11.42 27.14
C LYS A 217 7.13 11.31 27.54
N MET A 218 7.89 10.41 26.93
CA MET A 218 9.32 10.28 27.15
C MET A 218 10.07 11.36 26.40
N LYS A 219 11.10 11.93 27.01
CA LYS A 219 12.06 12.77 26.28
C LYS A 219 12.85 11.91 25.26
N PRO A 220 13.41 12.51 24.20
CA PRO A 220 14.18 11.77 23.20
C PRO A 220 15.29 10.88 23.80
N ASP A 221 16.03 11.36 24.79
CA ASP A 221 17.09 10.61 25.48
C ASP A 221 16.59 9.41 26.29
N GLN A 222 15.33 9.43 26.70
CA GLN A 222 14.66 8.30 27.37
C GLN A 222 14.01 7.33 26.37
N PHE A 223 13.52 7.85 25.24
CA PHE A 223 12.88 7.06 24.19
C PHE A 223 13.89 6.26 23.40
N PHE A 224 15.00 6.86 23.00
CA PHE A 224 16.08 6.15 22.31
C PHE A 224 17.05 5.50 23.33
N PRO A 225 17.43 4.22 23.10
CA PRO A 225 17.06 3.31 22.02
C PRO A 225 15.61 2.79 22.20
N PHE A 226 14.86 2.67 21.10
CA PHE A 226 13.49 2.18 21.14
C PHE A 226 13.31 0.76 20.61
N ILE A 227 14.35 0.18 20.03
CA ILE A 227 14.39 -1.22 19.56
C ILE A 227 15.24 -2.05 20.52
N ASP A 228 14.69 -3.17 20.99
CA ASP A 228 15.40 -4.09 21.88
C ASP A 228 16.35 -5.05 21.13
N ALA A 229 16.99 -5.99 21.85
CA ALA A 229 17.94 -6.93 21.29
C ALA A 229 17.31 -7.96 20.33
N TYR A 230 15.99 -8.07 20.30
CA TYR A 230 15.22 -8.95 19.42
C TYR A 230 14.59 -8.21 18.25
N GLY A 231 14.84 -6.91 18.07
CA GLY A 231 14.22 -6.10 17.01
C GLY A 231 12.80 -5.63 17.33
N GLN A 232 12.33 -5.80 18.57
CA GLN A 232 11.00 -5.43 19.02
C GLN A 232 10.94 -4.00 19.55
N PHE A 233 9.75 -3.38 19.54
CA PHE A 233 9.55 -2.09 20.22
C PHE A 233 9.71 -2.22 21.72
N LYS A 234 10.65 -1.51 22.29
CA LYS A 234 11.08 -1.66 23.69
C LYS A 234 10.04 -1.16 24.71
N HIS A 235 9.33 -0.08 24.41
CA HIS A 235 8.54 0.67 25.39
C HIS A 235 7.07 0.26 25.47
N ARG A 236 6.74 -0.97 25.07
CA ARG A 236 5.40 -1.52 25.14
C ARG A 236 5.43 -3.02 25.38
N GLU A 237 4.46 -3.51 26.17
CA GLU A 237 4.22 -4.93 26.39
C GLU A 237 3.03 -5.43 25.57
N TRP A 238 3.09 -6.71 25.17
CA TRP A 238 2.01 -7.44 24.51
C TRP A 238 2.12 -8.95 24.79
N PRO A 239 1.05 -9.73 24.57
CA PRO A 239 1.10 -11.18 24.74
C PRO A 239 2.19 -11.84 23.89
N ASP A 240 2.91 -12.78 24.50
CA ASP A 240 4.01 -13.56 23.88
C ASP A 240 5.21 -12.70 23.39
N LYS A 241 5.40 -11.45 23.87
CA LYS A 241 6.62 -10.67 23.64
C LYS A 241 7.85 -11.40 24.19
N VAL A 242 8.94 -11.40 23.43
CA VAL A 242 10.19 -12.06 23.80
C VAL A 242 11.03 -11.15 24.69
N HIS A 243 11.45 -11.62 25.85
CA HIS A 243 12.36 -10.93 26.78
C HIS A 243 13.68 -11.67 26.95
N ALA A 244 13.71 -12.98 26.70
CA ALA A 244 14.89 -13.84 26.83
C ALA A 244 14.81 -15.02 25.85
N ASP A 245 15.94 -15.66 25.57
CA ASP A 245 16.00 -16.83 24.68
C ASP A 245 15.13 -18.01 25.21
N ALA A 246 14.92 -18.09 26.53
CA ALA A 246 13.99 -19.05 27.11
C ALA A 246 12.53 -18.86 26.62
N ASP A 247 12.13 -17.63 26.26
CA ASP A 247 10.81 -17.36 25.70
C ASP A 247 10.68 -17.95 24.29
N LEU A 248 11.74 -17.85 23.48
CA LEU A 248 11.78 -18.48 22.15
C LEU A 248 11.64 -20.00 22.26
N ALA A 249 12.31 -20.62 23.22
CA ALA A 249 12.19 -22.06 23.46
C ALA A 249 10.76 -22.47 23.89
N ARG A 250 10.12 -21.68 24.77
CA ARG A 250 8.72 -21.92 25.18
C ARG A 250 7.75 -21.76 24.03
N GLN A 251 7.93 -20.73 23.20
CA GLN A 251 7.11 -20.50 22.00
C GLN A 251 7.25 -21.66 21.00
N ARG A 252 8.48 -22.14 20.76
CA ARG A 252 8.73 -23.30 19.91
C ARG A 252 7.97 -24.54 20.41
N ALA A 253 8.03 -24.84 21.70
CA ALA A 253 7.33 -25.99 22.29
C ALA A 253 5.80 -25.85 22.17
N LYS A 254 5.26 -24.65 22.45
CA LYS A 254 3.83 -24.33 22.28
C LYS A 254 3.37 -24.54 20.84
N GLU A 255 4.14 -24.06 19.89
CA GLU A 255 3.82 -24.18 18.47
C GLU A 255 3.89 -25.62 17.96
N GLU A 256 4.91 -26.40 18.36
CA GLU A 256 5.02 -27.81 17.99
C GLU A 256 3.80 -28.61 18.50
N ALA A 257 3.34 -28.35 19.71
CA ALA A 257 2.12 -28.97 20.25
C ALA A 257 0.86 -28.57 19.44
N ASP A 258 0.75 -27.29 19.07
CA ASP A 258 -0.36 -26.78 18.25
C ASP A 258 -0.38 -27.39 16.85
N LEU A 259 0.77 -27.47 16.19
CA LEU A 259 0.90 -28.07 14.86
C LEU A 259 0.59 -29.59 14.87
N ALA A 260 0.97 -30.29 15.92
CA ALA A 260 0.63 -31.71 16.10
C ALA A 260 -0.88 -31.91 16.28
N ALA A 261 -1.56 -30.99 16.98
CA ALA A 261 -3.02 -31.04 17.15
C ALA A 261 -3.80 -30.64 15.89
N HIS A 262 -3.16 -29.89 14.96
CA HIS A 262 -3.79 -29.39 13.76
C HIS A 262 -2.96 -29.71 12.49
N PRO A 263 -2.98 -30.97 12.01
CA PRO A 263 -2.14 -31.40 10.87
C PRO A 263 -2.57 -30.82 9.51
N GLY A 264 -3.72 -30.16 9.44
CA GLY A 264 -4.29 -29.56 8.23
C GLY A 264 -5.61 -30.17 7.79
N PRO A 265 -6.24 -29.63 6.76
CA PRO A 265 -7.51 -30.13 6.22
C PRO A 265 -7.41 -31.57 5.69
N LYS A 266 -8.38 -32.44 6.06
CA LYS A 266 -8.38 -33.86 5.66
C LYS A 266 -8.74 -34.08 4.20
N GLY A 267 -9.63 -33.25 3.63
CA GLY A 267 -10.11 -33.36 2.25
C GLY A 267 -9.20 -32.75 1.18
N TRP A 268 -7.92 -32.52 1.49
CA TRP A 268 -6.94 -31.97 0.57
C TRP A 268 -5.95 -33.04 0.06
N ASP A 269 -5.70 -33.05 -1.23
CA ASP A 269 -4.64 -33.87 -1.82
C ASP A 269 -3.22 -33.31 -1.51
N LYS A 270 -2.20 -33.86 -2.18
CA LYS A 270 -0.81 -33.43 -2.03
C LYS A 270 -0.57 -31.97 -2.47
N TRP A 271 -1.31 -31.47 -3.47
CA TRP A 271 -1.24 -30.11 -3.97
C TRP A 271 -2.05 -29.12 -3.11
N GLY A 272 -2.85 -29.63 -2.18
CA GLY A 272 -3.82 -28.85 -1.44
C GLY A 272 -5.13 -28.62 -2.21
N GLY A 273 -5.38 -29.43 -3.24
CA GLY A 273 -6.61 -29.46 -4.03
C GLY A 273 -7.75 -30.18 -3.33
N TRP A 274 -8.96 -30.02 -3.82
CA TRP A 274 -10.19 -30.60 -3.25
C TRP A 274 -10.30 -32.08 -3.61
N ALA A 275 -9.68 -32.95 -2.81
CA ALA A 275 -9.66 -34.40 -3.05
C ALA A 275 -11.04 -35.06 -3.01
N ASP A 276 -11.95 -34.54 -2.17
CA ASP A 276 -13.33 -35.03 -2.03
C ASP A 276 -14.29 -34.39 -3.06
N GLY A 277 -13.77 -33.56 -3.95
CA GLY A 277 -14.53 -32.84 -4.98
C GLY A 277 -14.62 -33.61 -6.31
N PRO A 278 -15.11 -32.92 -7.37
CA PRO A 278 -15.19 -33.53 -8.69
C PRO A 278 -13.80 -33.81 -9.27
N GLN A 279 -13.63 -34.98 -9.85
CA GLN A 279 -12.42 -35.40 -10.57
C GLN A 279 -12.50 -34.97 -12.03
N LEU A 280 -11.59 -34.10 -12.45
CA LEU A 280 -11.41 -33.65 -13.82
C LEU A 280 -10.26 -34.44 -14.50
N PRO A 281 -10.10 -34.35 -15.84
CA PRO A 281 -8.96 -34.93 -16.51
C PRO A 281 -7.63 -34.40 -15.98
N LYS A 282 -6.68 -35.29 -15.69
CA LYS A 282 -5.32 -34.95 -15.28
C LYS A 282 -4.57 -34.33 -16.44
N THR A 283 -4.00 -33.14 -16.23
CA THR A 283 -3.22 -32.42 -17.25
C THR A 283 -1.72 -32.46 -16.99
N GLY A 284 -1.31 -32.87 -15.78
CA GLY A 284 0.08 -32.83 -15.33
C GLY A 284 0.60 -31.43 -15.00
N GLY A 285 -0.24 -30.41 -15.11
CA GLY A 285 0.08 -29.03 -14.78
C GLY A 285 -1.15 -28.29 -14.28
N PHE A 286 -0.95 -27.10 -13.72
CA PHE A 286 -2.07 -26.26 -13.29
C PHE A 286 -2.76 -25.61 -14.49
N SER A 287 -4.08 -25.57 -14.46
CA SER A 287 -4.90 -24.98 -15.51
C SER A 287 -6.11 -24.26 -14.91
N THR A 288 -6.91 -23.58 -15.72
CA THR A 288 -8.13 -22.88 -15.27
C THR A 288 -9.36 -23.47 -15.96
N THR A 289 -10.47 -23.55 -15.23
CA THR A 289 -11.74 -24.04 -15.73
C THR A 289 -12.92 -23.32 -15.10
N LYS A 290 -14.10 -23.48 -15.68
CA LYS A 290 -15.37 -23.16 -15.01
C LYS A 290 -16.05 -24.43 -14.54
N TRP A 291 -16.47 -24.41 -13.27
CA TRP A 291 -17.28 -25.45 -12.69
C TRP A 291 -18.43 -24.82 -11.88
N ASN A 292 -19.63 -25.24 -12.10
CA ASN A 292 -20.85 -24.67 -11.48
C ASN A 292 -20.91 -23.14 -11.54
N GLY A 293 -20.63 -22.56 -12.72
CA GLY A 293 -20.70 -21.10 -12.92
C GLY A 293 -19.54 -20.29 -12.33
N LYS A 294 -18.60 -20.92 -11.62
CA LYS A 294 -17.45 -20.26 -11.01
C LYS A 294 -16.14 -20.64 -11.68
N TRP A 295 -15.20 -19.71 -11.74
CA TRP A 295 -13.83 -20.00 -12.17
C TRP A 295 -13.05 -20.72 -11.07
N TRP A 296 -12.24 -21.69 -11.48
CA TRP A 296 -11.34 -22.47 -10.63
C TRP A 296 -9.99 -22.61 -11.29
N ILE A 297 -8.97 -22.87 -10.48
CA ILE A 297 -7.74 -23.50 -10.93
C ILE A 297 -7.96 -25.01 -10.79
N VAL A 298 -7.33 -25.79 -11.64
CA VAL A 298 -7.27 -27.25 -11.57
C VAL A 298 -5.83 -27.63 -11.34
N ASP A 299 -5.57 -28.49 -10.37
CA ASP A 299 -4.24 -28.97 -10.08
C ASP A 299 -3.75 -30.04 -11.08
N PRO A 300 -2.47 -30.46 -11.04
CA PRO A 300 -1.92 -31.44 -11.97
C PRO A 300 -2.64 -32.81 -11.96
N ASP A 301 -3.24 -33.18 -10.81
CA ASP A 301 -3.96 -34.45 -10.65
C ASP A 301 -5.45 -34.36 -11.01
N GLY A 302 -5.93 -33.17 -11.39
CA GLY A 302 -7.30 -32.96 -11.88
C GLY A 302 -8.30 -32.58 -10.80
N HIS A 303 -7.87 -32.20 -9.59
CA HIS A 303 -8.76 -31.68 -8.57
C HIS A 303 -8.98 -30.18 -8.73
N LEU A 304 -10.18 -29.72 -8.36
CA LEU A 304 -10.45 -28.29 -8.25
C LEU A 304 -9.58 -27.70 -7.15
N TRP A 305 -8.97 -26.57 -7.45
CA TRP A 305 -8.01 -25.92 -6.60
C TRP A 305 -8.26 -24.41 -6.50
N TRP A 306 -8.06 -23.82 -5.32
CA TRP A 306 -8.22 -22.40 -5.08
C TRP A 306 -7.03 -21.88 -4.28
N SER A 307 -6.32 -20.90 -4.81
CA SER A 307 -5.03 -20.44 -4.25
C SER A 307 -5.22 -19.64 -2.96
N HIS A 308 -4.66 -20.13 -1.85
CA HIS A 308 -4.75 -19.50 -0.54
C HIS A 308 -3.42 -19.55 0.19
N GLY A 309 -2.80 -18.38 0.39
CA GLY A 309 -1.52 -18.33 1.09
C GLY A 309 -0.88 -16.95 1.12
N PRO A 310 0.29 -16.80 1.75
CA PRO A 310 0.98 -15.54 1.92
C PRO A 310 2.07 -15.32 0.86
N VAL A 311 2.37 -14.05 0.57
CA VAL A 311 3.60 -13.64 -0.10
C VAL A 311 4.74 -13.57 0.92
N ARG A 312 5.99 -13.57 0.43
CA ARG A 312 7.20 -13.36 1.23
C ARG A 312 7.37 -14.38 2.36
N VAL A 313 7.16 -15.66 2.07
CA VAL A 313 7.57 -16.76 2.97
C VAL A 313 9.10 -16.82 2.94
N THR A 314 9.74 -16.17 3.90
CA THR A 314 11.20 -16.06 4.02
C THR A 314 11.56 -15.80 5.48
N PRO A 315 12.68 -16.34 5.99
CA PRO A 315 13.15 -16.03 7.34
C PRO A 315 13.63 -14.58 7.50
N SER A 316 13.87 -13.88 6.39
CA SER A 316 14.48 -12.53 6.34
C SER A 316 13.47 -11.41 6.10
N CYS A 317 12.37 -11.35 6.85
CA CYS A 317 11.34 -10.32 6.70
C CYS A 317 11.65 -9.00 7.42
N ALA A 318 12.40 -9.03 8.52
CA ALA A 318 12.68 -7.86 9.36
C ALA A 318 14.11 -7.33 9.20
N THR A 319 14.59 -7.23 7.95
CA THR A 319 15.83 -6.53 7.63
C THR A 319 15.64 -5.03 7.75
N THR A 320 16.61 -4.34 8.39
CA THR A 320 16.54 -2.89 8.63
C THR A 320 17.86 -2.19 8.33
N PRO A 321 17.84 -0.99 7.69
CA PRO A 321 19.03 -0.15 7.57
C PRO A 321 19.52 0.38 8.92
N LEU A 322 20.84 0.51 9.06
CA LEU A 322 21.48 0.96 10.29
C LEU A 322 22.13 2.33 10.17
N ASP A 323 22.63 2.71 8.99
CA ASP A 323 23.37 3.95 8.82
C ASP A 323 22.55 5.18 9.27
N ASP A 324 23.16 6.04 10.09
CA ASP A 324 22.58 7.15 10.85
C ASP A 324 21.61 6.74 11.99
N HIS A 325 21.39 5.46 12.23
CA HIS A 325 20.34 4.98 13.16
C HIS A 325 20.84 4.03 14.24
N ASP A 326 22.15 3.86 14.42
CA ASP A 326 22.71 2.96 15.44
C ASP A 326 22.14 3.26 16.85
N HIS A 327 21.84 4.50 17.17
CA HIS A 327 21.26 4.94 18.44
C HIS A 327 19.78 4.48 18.66
N TRP A 328 19.14 3.92 17.63
CA TRP A 328 17.79 3.36 17.76
C TRP A 328 17.77 2.01 18.47
N PHE A 329 18.90 1.29 18.47
CA PHE A 329 19.01 -0.10 18.90
C PHE A 329 19.66 -0.20 20.27
N ALA A 330 19.03 -0.92 21.20
CA ALA A 330 19.58 -1.16 22.53
C ALA A 330 20.83 -2.05 22.47
N ARG A 331 20.89 -2.97 21.50
CA ARG A 331 22.04 -3.82 21.22
C ARG A 331 22.10 -4.12 19.72
N LEU A 332 23.28 -3.91 19.16
CA LEU A 332 23.69 -4.47 17.87
C LEU A 332 24.92 -5.36 18.13
N PRO A 333 25.02 -6.55 17.53
CA PRO A 333 26.14 -7.45 17.73
C PRO A 333 27.47 -6.80 17.38
N ALA A 334 28.50 -7.04 18.21
CA ALA A 334 29.85 -6.60 17.92
C ALA A 334 30.53 -7.54 16.91
N LYS A 335 31.63 -7.07 16.31
CA LYS A 335 32.47 -7.92 15.46
C LYS A 335 33.02 -9.09 16.30
N GLY A 336 32.66 -10.30 15.88
CA GLY A 336 33.08 -11.54 16.60
C GLY A 336 31.94 -12.18 17.41
N ASP A 337 30.85 -11.47 17.65
CA ASP A 337 29.62 -12.10 18.18
C ASP A 337 29.05 -13.10 17.15
N PRO A 338 28.49 -14.23 17.55
CA PRO A 338 27.85 -15.19 16.62
C PRO A 338 26.80 -14.52 15.73
N GLU A 339 26.01 -13.59 16.28
CA GLU A 339 24.96 -12.88 15.57
C GLU A 339 25.48 -11.84 14.56
N ALA A 340 26.79 -11.61 14.49
CA ALA A 340 27.37 -10.70 13.49
C ALA A 340 27.23 -11.23 12.05
N GLU A 341 26.93 -12.50 11.87
CA GLU A 341 26.62 -13.10 10.55
C GLU A 341 25.38 -12.50 9.88
N PHE A 342 24.45 -11.93 10.65
CA PHE A 342 23.21 -11.32 10.14
C PHE A 342 23.37 -9.88 9.65
N TYR A 343 24.59 -9.32 9.72
CA TYR A 343 24.92 -8.09 9.01
C TYR A 343 25.11 -8.33 7.52
N SER A 344 24.61 -7.40 6.72
CA SER A 344 24.91 -7.33 5.29
C SER A 344 24.89 -5.90 4.78
N THR A 345 25.03 -5.74 3.47
CA THR A 345 24.97 -4.42 2.82
C THR A 345 24.01 -4.46 1.66
N ARG A 346 23.38 -3.32 1.38
CA ARG A 346 22.53 -3.10 0.23
C ARG A 346 22.99 -1.90 -0.59
N ASP A 347 22.81 -1.95 -1.91
CA ASP A 347 23.21 -0.90 -2.85
C ASP A 347 22.05 -0.29 -3.64
N LYS A 348 20.86 -0.90 -3.57
CA LYS A 348 19.66 -0.43 -4.28
C LYS A 348 18.55 -0.09 -3.33
N LEU A 349 17.99 1.12 -3.50
CA LEU A 349 16.95 1.65 -2.64
C LEU A 349 15.85 2.31 -3.43
N LEU A 350 14.62 2.00 -3.07
CA LEU A 350 13.43 2.68 -3.58
C LEU A 350 13.14 3.99 -2.84
N PHE A 351 13.65 4.15 -1.62
CA PHE A 351 13.33 5.31 -0.78
C PHE A 351 14.42 6.38 -0.84
N PRO A 352 14.07 7.65 -1.16
CA PRO A 352 15.04 8.72 -1.37
C PRO A 352 15.95 9.00 -0.17
N TYR A 353 15.51 8.69 1.06
CA TYR A 353 16.31 8.91 2.26
C TYR A 353 17.66 8.21 2.19
N TYR A 354 17.68 6.94 1.72
CA TYR A 354 18.88 6.14 1.62
C TYR A 354 19.67 6.34 0.32
N ALA A 355 19.09 7.05 -0.66
CA ALA A 355 19.72 7.27 -1.97
C ALA A 355 21.06 8.02 -1.90
N ARG A 356 21.34 8.71 -0.79
CA ARG A 356 22.61 9.40 -0.54
C ARG A 356 23.79 8.45 -0.28
N TRP A 357 23.54 7.18 0.06
CA TRP A 357 24.58 6.17 0.21
C TRP A 357 24.66 5.28 -1.04
N LYS A 358 25.87 5.02 -1.51
CA LYS A 358 26.09 4.02 -2.57
C LYS A 358 25.85 2.60 -2.07
N LYS A 359 26.27 2.34 -0.82
CA LYS A 359 25.99 1.12 -0.04
C LYS A 359 25.63 1.54 1.38
N TYR A 360 24.76 0.77 2.01
CA TYR A 360 24.39 0.99 3.41
C TYR A 360 24.31 -0.35 4.13
N ARG A 361 24.61 -0.30 5.43
CA ARG A 361 24.55 -1.46 6.32
C ARG A 361 23.11 -1.81 6.61
N ILE A 362 22.83 -3.09 6.65
CA ILE A 362 21.54 -3.63 7.12
C ILE A 362 21.78 -4.73 8.15
N TYR A 363 20.81 -4.94 9.01
CA TYR A 363 20.76 -6.04 9.97
C TYR A 363 19.46 -6.80 9.87
N ASP A 364 19.50 -8.13 10.05
CA ASP A 364 18.34 -9.01 9.94
C ASP A 364 17.96 -9.59 11.30
N PHE A 365 17.05 -8.89 12.01
CA PHE A 365 16.55 -9.34 13.30
C PHE A 365 15.72 -10.61 13.22
N SER A 366 14.96 -10.83 12.12
CA SER A 366 14.13 -12.03 11.99
C SER A 366 14.99 -13.28 11.83
N ALA A 367 15.98 -13.26 10.96
CA ALA A 367 16.91 -14.39 10.81
C ALA A 367 17.70 -14.66 12.10
N GLN A 368 18.16 -13.61 12.80
CA GLN A 368 18.79 -13.75 14.11
C GLN A 368 17.90 -14.48 15.12
N ASN A 369 16.64 -14.06 15.24
CA ASN A 369 15.72 -14.65 16.22
C ASN A 369 15.36 -16.10 15.85
N ILE A 370 15.20 -16.40 14.56
CA ILE A 370 15.00 -17.76 14.06
C ILE A 370 16.21 -18.64 14.36
N ALA A 371 17.43 -18.15 14.15
CA ALA A 371 18.65 -18.87 14.48
C ALA A 371 18.77 -19.14 15.99
N ARG A 372 18.44 -18.19 16.85
CA ARG A 372 18.35 -18.39 18.32
C ARG A 372 17.29 -19.42 18.71
N LYS A 373 16.13 -19.40 18.04
CA LYS A 373 14.99 -20.28 18.31
C LYS A 373 15.25 -21.74 17.92
N TYR A 374 15.94 -21.97 16.80
CA TYR A 374 16.12 -23.31 16.21
C TYR A 374 17.56 -23.84 16.28
N GLY A 375 18.57 -22.99 16.54
CA GLY A 375 19.97 -23.39 16.67
C GLY A 375 20.62 -23.77 15.34
N THR A 376 21.61 -24.65 15.41
CA THR A 376 22.32 -25.13 14.20
C THR A 376 21.34 -25.75 13.20
N GLY A 377 21.47 -25.40 11.89
CA GLY A 377 20.53 -25.85 10.86
C GLY A 377 19.15 -25.13 10.94
N TRP A 378 19.14 -23.93 11.49
CA TRP A 378 17.94 -23.14 11.67
C TRP A 378 17.20 -22.87 10.35
N TYR A 379 17.93 -22.67 9.26
CA TYR A 379 17.33 -22.36 7.96
C TYR A 379 16.52 -23.53 7.42
N GLU A 380 17.10 -24.74 7.41
CA GLU A 380 16.43 -25.97 6.96
C GLU A 380 15.26 -26.32 7.88
N THR A 381 15.44 -26.14 9.18
CA THR A 381 14.39 -26.39 10.20
C THR A 381 13.22 -25.45 9.99
N TRP A 382 13.48 -24.15 9.82
CA TRP A 382 12.44 -23.14 9.60
C TRP A 382 11.77 -23.31 8.24
N SER A 383 12.53 -23.65 7.20
CA SER A 383 12.00 -23.90 5.86
C SER A 383 11.00 -25.05 5.86
N ALA A 384 11.33 -26.15 6.52
CA ALA A 384 10.40 -27.28 6.69
C ALA A 384 9.18 -26.89 7.53
N LEU A 385 9.38 -26.09 8.58
CA LEU A 385 8.32 -25.60 9.44
C LEU A 385 7.35 -24.68 8.69
N ALA A 386 7.85 -23.82 7.79
CA ALA A 386 7.01 -22.94 6.99
C ALA A 386 5.95 -23.71 6.19
N HIS A 387 6.31 -24.83 5.55
CA HIS A 387 5.36 -25.71 4.87
C HIS A 387 4.35 -26.35 5.82
N ARG A 388 4.81 -26.80 7.02
CA ARG A 388 3.92 -27.38 8.05
C ARG A 388 2.94 -26.34 8.57
N ARG A 389 3.40 -25.10 8.82
CA ARG A 389 2.56 -23.95 9.20
C ARG A 389 1.48 -23.71 8.16
N LEU A 390 1.85 -23.57 6.91
CA LEU A 390 0.90 -23.30 5.83
C LEU A 390 -0.19 -24.38 5.78
N ARG A 391 0.19 -25.66 5.74
CA ARG A 391 -0.77 -26.76 5.75
C ARG A 391 -1.66 -26.76 6.99
N SER A 392 -1.08 -26.61 8.19
CA SER A 392 -1.78 -26.56 9.46
C SER A 392 -2.73 -25.34 9.57
N TRP A 393 -2.36 -24.23 8.95
CA TRP A 393 -3.15 -22.99 8.98
C TRP A 393 -4.21 -22.93 7.87
N GLY A 394 -4.34 -24.00 7.07
CA GLY A 394 -5.33 -24.07 5.99
C GLY A 394 -4.94 -23.28 4.74
N CYS A 395 -3.62 -23.22 4.46
CA CYS A 395 -3.07 -22.60 3.27
C CYS A 395 -2.41 -23.64 2.38
N ASN A 396 -2.56 -23.48 1.06
CA ASN A 396 -2.03 -24.38 0.04
C ASN A 396 -1.08 -23.71 -0.96
N THR A 397 -0.69 -22.46 -0.69
CA THR A 397 0.12 -21.67 -1.62
C THR A 397 1.24 -20.94 -0.88
N ILE A 398 2.45 -21.00 -1.44
CA ILE A 398 3.51 -20.00 -1.21
C ILE A 398 3.43 -18.99 -2.35
N ALA A 399 3.03 -17.75 -2.04
CA ALA A 399 2.90 -16.75 -3.09
C ALA A 399 4.24 -16.06 -3.39
N ASN A 400 4.26 -15.22 -4.40
CA ASN A 400 5.46 -14.60 -4.95
C ASN A 400 6.32 -13.84 -3.92
N SER A 401 7.55 -13.52 -4.32
CA SER A 401 8.56 -12.84 -3.49
C SER A 401 8.97 -13.64 -2.24
N SER A 402 8.68 -14.91 -2.20
CA SER A 402 9.12 -15.87 -1.20
C SER A 402 10.53 -16.38 -1.50
N ASP A 403 11.13 -17.02 -0.51
CA ASP A 403 12.43 -17.65 -0.68
C ASP A 403 12.35 -18.80 -1.68
N ARG A 404 13.18 -18.76 -2.72
CA ARG A 404 13.12 -19.72 -3.83
C ARG A 404 13.52 -21.13 -3.42
N ASP A 405 14.48 -21.27 -2.51
CA ASP A 405 14.90 -22.61 -2.06
C ASP A 405 13.79 -23.27 -1.23
N ILE A 406 13.01 -22.49 -0.48
CA ILE A 406 11.81 -22.96 0.21
C ILE A 406 10.73 -23.37 -0.81
N CYS A 407 10.48 -22.55 -1.83
CA CYS A 407 9.52 -22.88 -2.88
C CYS A 407 9.84 -24.21 -3.60
N LEU A 408 11.13 -24.49 -3.82
CA LEU A 408 11.64 -25.67 -4.55
C LEU A 408 11.78 -26.95 -3.69
N MET A 409 11.12 -27.01 -2.52
CA MET A 409 11.14 -28.18 -1.63
C MET A 409 10.09 -29.26 -1.97
N ASP A 410 9.33 -29.11 -3.04
CA ASP A 410 8.31 -30.07 -3.49
C ASP A 410 7.23 -30.39 -2.43
N ARG A 411 6.77 -29.37 -1.69
CA ARG A 411 5.85 -29.55 -0.56
C ARG A 411 4.58 -28.70 -0.64
N THR A 412 4.64 -27.55 -1.25
CA THR A 412 3.52 -26.60 -1.33
C THR A 412 3.56 -25.91 -2.69
N PRO A 413 2.46 -25.90 -3.47
CA PRO A 413 2.38 -25.14 -4.70
C PRO A 413 2.72 -23.68 -4.51
N TYR A 414 3.35 -23.07 -5.52
CA TYR A 414 3.78 -21.67 -5.40
C TYR A 414 3.65 -20.89 -6.70
N THR A 415 3.69 -19.55 -6.56
CA THR A 415 3.89 -18.62 -7.67
C THR A 415 5.23 -17.90 -7.51
N ASP A 416 5.84 -17.55 -8.62
CA ASP A 416 6.98 -16.64 -8.60
C ASP A 416 6.68 -15.36 -9.39
N ARG A 417 7.59 -14.38 -9.32
CA ARG A 417 7.49 -13.11 -9.99
C ARG A 417 8.86 -12.69 -10.52
N TYR A 418 8.87 -12.19 -11.74
CA TYR A 418 10.03 -11.50 -12.29
C TYR A 418 9.66 -10.13 -12.85
N GLU A 419 10.65 -9.27 -12.99
CA GLU A 419 10.52 -7.91 -13.47
C GLU A 419 11.30 -7.75 -14.77
N ILE A 420 10.72 -7.01 -15.72
CA ILE A 420 11.38 -6.67 -16.99
C ILE A 420 12.13 -5.37 -16.80
N HIS A 421 13.45 -5.42 -16.99
CA HIS A 421 14.35 -4.26 -16.92
C HIS A 421 14.97 -4.01 -18.28
N SER A 422 14.26 -3.26 -19.13
CA SER A 422 14.70 -2.90 -20.46
C SER A 422 14.69 -1.38 -20.64
N ARG A 423 14.95 -0.90 -21.84
CA ARG A 423 14.89 0.53 -22.14
C ARG A 423 13.50 1.09 -21.79
N PRO A 424 13.41 2.10 -20.89
CA PRO A 424 12.12 2.69 -20.55
C PRO A 424 11.62 3.64 -21.65
N ILE A 425 10.31 3.93 -21.67
CA ILE A 425 9.74 5.06 -22.39
C ILE A 425 10.22 6.35 -21.71
N ALA A 426 11.18 7.04 -22.30
CA ALA A 426 11.91 8.13 -21.66
C ALA A 426 11.01 9.31 -21.19
N GLY A 427 9.89 9.53 -21.85
CA GLY A 427 8.90 10.55 -21.47
C GLY A 427 7.93 10.11 -20.39
N HIS A 428 7.96 8.86 -19.94
CA HIS A 428 7.08 8.36 -18.90
C HIS A 428 7.60 8.76 -17.52
N LYS A 429 6.69 9.24 -16.67
CA LYS A 429 6.97 9.63 -15.29
C LYS A 429 5.84 9.14 -14.40
N GLY A 430 6.17 8.48 -13.30
CA GLY A 430 5.18 8.05 -12.30
C GLY A 430 5.29 6.57 -11.94
N GLY A 431 4.67 6.20 -10.80
CA GLY A 431 4.72 4.85 -10.27
C GLY A 431 6.00 4.52 -9.52
N TRP A 432 6.15 3.23 -9.19
CA TRP A 432 7.31 2.68 -8.49
C TRP A 432 8.47 2.37 -9.44
N TRP A 433 8.15 2.06 -10.71
CA TRP A 433 9.05 1.54 -11.73
C TRP A 433 8.90 2.32 -13.02
N ASP A 434 9.99 2.41 -13.76
CA ASP A 434 9.96 2.93 -15.13
C ASP A 434 9.13 1.99 -16.02
N PHE A 435 8.30 2.55 -16.89
CA PHE A 435 7.53 1.77 -17.86
C PHE A 435 8.42 1.47 -19.08
N CYS A 436 8.75 0.17 -19.24
CA CYS A 436 9.60 -0.27 -20.35
C CYS A 436 8.90 -0.15 -21.70
N ASP A 437 9.67 0.18 -22.75
CA ASP A 437 9.19 0.28 -24.14
C ASP A 437 9.02 -1.13 -24.75
N PRO A 438 7.79 -1.63 -24.97
CA PRO A 438 7.60 -2.97 -25.52
C PRO A 438 7.97 -3.09 -27.00
N PHE A 439 8.15 -1.97 -27.71
CA PHE A 439 8.64 -1.95 -29.09
C PHE A 439 10.17 -1.94 -29.19
N ASP A 440 10.87 -1.71 -28.07
CA ASP A 440 12.32 -1.85 -28.06
C ASP A 440 12.71 -3.33 -28.07
N PRO A 441 13.65 -3.76 -28.94
CA PRO A 441 14.09 -5.17 -28.98
C PRO A 441 14.62 -5.68 -27.63
N SER A 442 15.13 -4.79 -26.77
CA SER A 442 15.60 -5.16 -25.44
C SER A 442 14.49 -5.68 -24.53
N PHE A 443 13.23 -5.27 -24.75
CA PHE A 443 12.09 -5.75 -23.95
C PHE A 443 11.87 -7.26 -24.14
N ARG A 444 11.81 -7.71 -25.39
CA ARG A 444 11.69 -9.15 -25.70
C ARG A 444 12.93 -9.93 -25.28
N ALA A 445 14.11 -9.36 -25.48
CA ALA A 445 15.37 -10.00 -25.10
C ALA A 445 15.40 -10.22 -23.57
N GLU A 446 15.01 -9.22 -22.77
CA GLU A 446 14.93 -9.32 -21.32
C GLU A 446 13.86 -10.31 -20.87
N ALA A 447 12.65 -10.28 -21.45
CA ALA A 447 11.60 -11.24 -21.15
C ALA A 447 12.08 -12.68 -21.39
N ARG A 448 12.84 -12.91 -22.48
CA ARG A 448 13.46 -14.22 -22.79
C ARG A 448 14.57 -14.55 -21.80
N GLN A 449 15.42 -13.61 -21.45
CA GLN A 449 16.50 -13.82 -20.48
C GLN A 449 15.93 -14.25 -19.12
N LYS A 450 14.82 -13.64 -18.68
CA LYS A 450 14.14 -14.03 -17.44
C LYS A 450 13.67 -15.48 -17.45
N THR A 451 13.23 -16.03 -18.59
CA THR A 451 12.88 -17.46 -18.64
C THR A 451 14.07 -18.40 -18.45
N VAL A 452 15.29 -17.96 -18.78
CA VAL A 452 16.53 -18.71 -18.51
C VAL A 452 16.95 -18.54 -17.04
N GLU A 453 16.90 -17.33 -16.51
CA GLU A 453 17.24 -17.00 -15.11
C GLU A 453 16.35 -17.75 -14.10
N TYR A 454 15.06 -17.93 -14.44
CA TYR A 454 14.07 -18.62 -13.61
C TYR A 454 13.81 -20.07 -14.08
N ARG A 455 14.76 -20.68 -14.78
CA ARG A 455 14.58 -22.00 -15.39
C ARG A 455 14.10 -23.06 -14.41
N ARG A 456 14.68 -23.12 -13.20
CA ARG A 456 14.29 -24.09 -12.16
C ARG A 456 12.80 -24.00 -11.85
N GLN A 457 12.26 -22.78 -11.68
CA GLN A 457 10.85 -22.54 -11.39
C GLN A 457 9.96 -22.81 -12.63
N PHE A 458 10.45 -22.54 -13.84
CA PHE A 458 9.73 -22.86 -15.06
C PHE A 458 9.58 -24.38 -15.28
N GLU A 459 10.57 -25.16 -14.88
CA GLU A 459 10.58 -26.62 -15.00
C GLU A 459 9.87 -27.31 -13.81
N ASP A 460 9.70 -26.66 -12.67
CA ASP A 460 9.15 -27.22 -11.44
C ASP A 460 7.62 -27.41 -11.51
N PRO A 461 7.08 -28.64 -11.36
CA PRO A 461 5.64 -28.87 -11.39
C PRO A 461 4.87 -28.19 -10.25
N TRP A 462 5.52 -27.83 -9.14
CA TRP A 462 4.90 -27.13 -8.01
C TRP A 462 4.69 -25.64 -8.27
N CYS A 463 5.42 -25.04 -9.23
CA CYS A 463 5.16 -23.68 -9.67
C CYS A 463 3.93 -23.64 -10.58
N PHE A 464 2.83 -23.04 -10.16
CA PHE A 464 1.64 -22.99 -10.99
C PHE A 464 1.60 -21.80 -11.96
N GLY A 465 2.39 -20.72 -11.72
CA GLY A 465 2.41 -19.60 -12.64
C GLY A 465 3.28 -18.44 -12.17
N PHE A 466 3.39 -17.47 -13.08
CA PHE A 466 4.22 -16.30 -12.88
C PHE A 466 3.42 -15.00 -12.99
N PHE A 467 3.64 -14.11 -12.03
CA PHE A 467 3.41 -12.69 -12.22
C PHE A 467 4.58 -12.06 -12.96
N VAL A 468 4.33 -11.09 -13.81
CA VAL A 468 5.38 -10.31 -14.46
C VAL A 468 5.17 -8.84 -14.15
N ASP A 469 6.20 -8.23 -13.60
CA ASP A 469 6.17 -6.89 -13.03
C ASP A 469 5.20 -6.74 -11.83
N ASN A 470 5.10 -5.53 -11.32
CA ASN A 470 4.21 -5.20 -10.20
C ASN A 470 3.77 -3.74 -10.22
N GLU A 471 2.46 -3.53 -10.19
CA GLU A 471 1.86 -2.21 -9.95
C GLU A 471 2.39 -1.11 -10.90
N HIS A 472 2.57 -1.42 -12.17
CA HIS A 472 2.95 -0.42 -13.15
C HIS A 472 1.95 0.75 -13.20
N HIS A 473 2.48 1.94 -13.44
CA HIS A 473 1.69 3.15 -13.64
C HIS A 473 1.21 3.24 -15.08
N TRP A 474 0.03 2.67 -15.35
CA TRP A 474 -0.60 2.71 -16.68
C TRP A 474 -1.16 4.09 -17.05
N GLY A 475 -1.45 4.94 -16.05
CA GLY A 475 -2.02 6.26 -16.24
C GLY A 475 -3.47 6.25 -16.74
N GLN A 476 -3.83 7.26 -17.51
CA GLN A 476 -5.11 7.40 -18.19
C GLN A 476 -5.03 6.80 -19.60
N ALA A 477 -6.15 6.85 -20.34
CA ALA A 477 -6.27 6.25 -21.66
C ALA A 477 -5.28 6.80 -22.72
N ASP A 478 -4.68 7.96 -22.49
CA ASP A 478 -3.73 8.64 -23.36
C ASP A 478 -2.30 8.75 -22.80
N THR A 479 -2.10 8.34 -21.53
CA THR A 479 -0.85 8.63 -20.81
C THR A 479 0.38 8.02 -21.47
N LEU A 480 0.34 6.76 -21.90
CA LEU A 480 1.50 6.12 -22.52
C LEU A 480 1.83 6.70 -23.88
N ALA A 481 0.83 7.08 -24.70
CA ALA A 481 1.04 7.75 -25.97
C ALA A 481 1.61 9.16 -25.78
N LEU A 482 1.11 9.93 -24.81
CA LEU A 482 1.68 11.23 -24.46
C LEU A 482 3.13 11.12 -23.94
N SER A 483 3.42 10.08 -23.18
CA SER A 483 4.77 9.77 -22.71
C SER A 483 5.69 9.42 -23.88
N THR A 484 5.17 8.66 -24.84
CA THR A 484 5.87 8.35 -26.10
C THR A 484 6.23 9.61 -26.87
N LEU A 485 5.31 10.57 -27.03
CA LEU A 485 5.58 11.83 -27.72
C LEU A 485 6.67 12.67 -27.03
N LYS A 486 6.73 12.64 -25.70
CA LYS A 486 7.78 13.32 -24.91
C LYS A 486 9.14 12.65 -24.99
N SER A 487 9.23 11.48 -25.57
CA SER A 487 10.48 10.73 -25.70
C SER A 487 11.34 11.24 -26.88
N PRO A 488 12.65 10.96 -26.92
CA PRO A 488 13.53 11.37 -28.02
C PRO A 488 13.19 10.63 -29.34
N ALA A 489 13.73 11.13 -30.46
CA ALA A 489 13.44 10.63 -31.82
C ALA A 489 13.86 9.15 -32.04
N ASP A 490 14.85 8.66 -31.30
CA ASP A 490 15.36 7.30 -31.41
C ASP A 490 14.54 6.29 -30.57
N GLN A 491 13.53 6.75 -29.83
CA GLN A 491 12.66 5.88 -29.02
C GLN A 491 11.82 4.98 -29.93
N PRO A 492 11.91 3.63 -29.82
CA PRO A 492 11.20 2.73 -30.73
C PRO A 492 9.68 2.92 -30.74
N CYS A 493 9.03 3.03 -29.59
CA CYS A 493 7.58 3.27 -29.53
C CYS A 493 7.19 4.58 -30.25
N LYS A 494 8.02 5.63 -30.23
CA LYS A 494 7.74 6.88 -30.93
C LYS A 494 7.83 6.72 -32.46
N ARG A 495 8.78 5.92 -32.93
CA ARG A 495 8.89 5.59 -34.37
C ARG A 495 7.68 4.77 -34.81
N VAL A 496 7.27 3.76 -34.02
CA VAL A 496 6.06 2.99 -34.31
C VAL A 496 4.83 3.90 -34.34
N PHE A 497 4.69 4.80 -33.39
CA PHE A 497 3.56 5.73 -33.35
C PHE A 497 3.54 6.64 -34.61
N ARG A 498 4.70 7.21 -34.98
CA ARG A 498 4.85 7.97 -36.24
C ARG A 498 4.39 7.13 -37.43
N ASP A 499 4.80 5.87 -37.54
CA ASP A 499 4.47 5.02 -38.66
C ASP A 499 2.99 4.68 -38.75
N ARG A 500 2.31 4.48 -37.58
CA ARG A 500 0.86 4.33 -37.49
C ARG A 500 0.12 5.57 -37.96
N LEU A 501 0.55 6.74 -37.48
CA LEU A 501 -0.03 8.02 -37.89
C LEU A 501 0.22 8.29 -39.39
N LYS A 502 1.42 8.01 -39.89
CA LYS A 502 1.73 8.14 -41.33
C LYS A 502 0.87 7.20 -42.18
N ALA A 503 0.63 5.96 -41.72
CA ALA A 503 -0.27 5.02 -42.41
C ALA A 503 -1.72 5.52 -42.43
N LYS A 504 -2.20 6.12 -41.30
CA LYS A 504 -3.57 6.65 -41.17
C LYS A 504 -3.80 7.92 -41.98
N TYR A 505 -2.89 8.87 -41.92
CA TYR A 505 -3.06 10.22 -42.50
C TYR A 505 -2.40 10.42 -43.85
N GLY A 506 -1.35 9.66 -44.18
CA GLY A 506 -0.53 9.85 -45.36
C GLY A 506 0.36 11.08 -45.23
N GLU A 507 -0.20 12.26 -45.49
CA GLU A 507 0.50 13.53 -45.43
C GLU A 507 0.44 14.18 -44.04
N ILE A 508 1.54 14.80 -43.61
CA ILE A 508 1.66 15.47 -42.31
C ILE A 508 0.63 16.60 -42.16
N ALA A 509 0.25 17.25 -43.27
CA ALA A 509 -0.76 18.30 -43.27
C ALA A 509 -2.13 17.82 -42.79
N LYS A 510 -2.52 16.58 -43.07
CA LYS A 510 -3.79 15.98 -42.56
C LYS A 510 -3.72 15.72 -41.08
N LEU A 511 -2.58 15.25 -40.55
CA LEU A 511 -2.36 15.13 -39.13
C LEU A 511 -2.44 16.50 -38.45
N ASN A 512 -1.76 17.50 -38.99
CA ASN A 512 -1.76 18.88 -38.48
C ASN A 512 -3.20 19.44 -38.37
N ALA A 513 -3.99 19.22 -39.40
CA ALA A 513 -5.39 19.67 -39.42
C ALA A 513 -6.23 19.01 -38.31
N GLN A 514 -6.03 17.70 -38.06
CA GLN A 514 -6.73 16.96 -37.03
C GLN A 514 -6.22 17.32 -35.62
N TRP A 515 -4.91 17.37 -35.40
CA TRP A 515 -4.31 17.60 -34.10
C TRP A 515 -4.16 19.08 -33.74
N LYS A 516 -4.45 19.99 -34.71
CA LYS A 516 -4.24 21.44 -34.60
C LYS A 516 -2.77 21.78 -34.31
N THR A 517 -1.89 21.13 -35.03
CA THR A 517 -0.44 21.28 -34.94
C THR A 517 0.12 21.88 -36.26
N SER A 518 1.43 22.13 -36.30
CA SER A 518 2.10 22.77 -37.46
C SER A 518 3.43 22.10 -37.82
N TYR A 519 3.52 20.79 -37.71
CA TYR A 519 4.72 20.05 -38.09
C TYR A 519 5.02 20.24 -39.57
N THR A 520 6.27 20.52 -39.92
CA THR A 520 6.71 20.66 -41.29
C THR A 520 6.85 19.31 -42.01
N GLY A 521 6.99 18.22 -41.28
CA GLY A 521 7.11 16.87 -41.79
C GLY A 521 7.17 15.81 -40.71
N TRP A 522 7.21 14.55 -41.13
CA TRP A 522 7.28 13.39 -40.20
C TRP A 522 8.60 13.33 -39.42
N ASP A 523 9.69 13.95 -39.92
CA ASP A 523 10.97 14.00 -39.20
C ASP A 523 10.92 15.05 -38.07
N GLU A 524 10.24 16.16 -38.27
CA GLU A 524 9.99 17.12 -37.20
C GLU A 524 9.09 16.50 -36.11
N PHE A 525 8.04 15.80 -36.50
CA PHE A 525 7.20 15.05 -35.53
C PHE A 525 8.03 14.14 -34.62
N LEU A 526 9.05 13.46 -35.17
CA LEU A 526 9.95 12.63 -34.37
C LEU A 526 10.87 13.44 -33.45
N SER A 527 11.37 14.58 -33.90
CA SER A 527 12.36 15.37 -33.17
C SER A 527 11.75 16.19 -32.03
N VAL A 528 10.48 16.60 -32.16
CA VAL A 528 9.77 17.41 -31.15
C VAL A 528 9.37 16.55 -29.94
N THR A 529 9.57 17.06 -28.73
CA THR A 529 9.18 16.40 -27.47
C THR A 529 7.98 17.06 -26.78
N THR A 530 7.34 18.02 -27.44
CA THR A 530 6.07 18.62 -27.00
C THR A 530 4.88 17.74 -27.38
N THR A 531 3.81 17.89 -26.64
CA THR A 531 2.56 17.14 -26.89
C THR A 531 1.51 18.04 -27.54
N PRO A 532 0.66 17.51 -28.44
CA PRO A 532 -0.48 18.23 -28.98
C PRO A 532 -1.53 18.48 -27.89
N ASP A 533 -2.59 19.24 -28.21
CA ASP A 533 -3.80 19.27 -27.40
C ASP A 533 -4.38 17.84 -27.30
N PRO A 534 -4.43 17.25 -26.09
CA PRO A 534 -4.94 15.87 -25.92
C PRO A 534 -6.37 15.69 -26.43
N LYS A 535 -7.18 16.73 -26.44
CA LYS A 535 -8.56 16.64 -26.95
C LYS A 535 -8.59 16.52 -28.47
N ALA A 536 -7.73 17.26 -29.18
CA ALA A 536 -7.64 17.21 -30.64
C ALA A 536 -7.04 15.88 -31.14
N ALA A 537 -6.10 15.30 -30.39
CA ALA A 537 -5.40 14.06 -30.71
C ALA A 537 -5.99 12.81 -30.04
N LYS A 538 -7.11 12.94 -29.34
CA LYS A 538 -7.65 11.93 -28.40
C LYS A 538 -7.71 10.53 -28.99
N GLU A 539 -8.32 10.38 -30.16
CA GLU A 539 -8.54 9.05 -30.77
C GLU A 539 -7.20 8.32 -31.02
N ASP A 540 -6.22 9.03 -31.56
CA ASP A 540 -4.91 8.45 -31.89
C ASP A 540 -4.09 8.13 -30.63
N LEU A 541 -4.14 9.00 -29.63
CA LEU A 541 -3.46 8.79 -28.34
C LEU A 541 -4.03 7.58 -27.59
N GLU A 542 -5.35 7.47 -27.52
CA GLU A 542 -6.02 6.34 -26.88
C GLU A 542 -5.74 5.02 -27.63
N ALA A 543 -5.82 5.05 -28.98
CA ALA A 543 -5.53 3.87 -29.80
C ALA A 543 -4.09 3.38 -29.62
N PHE A 544 -3.11 4.29 -29.61
CA PHE A 544 -1.71 3.91 -29.43
C PHE A 544 -1.39 3.46 -28.00
N THR A 545 -2.04 4.04 -26.99
CA THR A 545 -1.93 3.56 -25.61
C THR A 545 -2.43 2.11 -25.48
N VAL A 546 -3.51 1.75 -26.16
CA VAL A 546 -4.00 0.36 -26.25
C VAL A 546 -2.96 -0.54 -26.92
N GLU A 547 -2.37 -0.09 -28.05
CA GLU A 547 -1.35 -0.85 -28.77
C GLU A 547 -0.11 -1.14 -27.90
N ILE A 548 0.36 -0.15 -27.15
CA ILE A 548 1.47 -0.33 -26.19
C ILE A 548 1.10 -1.41 -25.15
N ALA A 549 -0.12 -1.35 -24.58
CA ALA A 549 -0.56 -2.34 -23.59
C ALA A 549 -0.67 -3.74 -24.19
N GLU A 550 -1.23 -3.87 -25.39
CA GLU A 550 -1.35 -5.17 -26.06
C GLU A 550 0.02 -5.76 -26.40
N GLU A 551 0.96 -4.96 -26.89
CA GLU A 551 2.32 -5.41 -27.22
C GLU A 551 3.07 -5.88 -25.97
N TYR A 552 2.94 -5.15 -24.85
CA TYR A 552 3.51 -5.54 -23.56
C TYR A 552 3.04 -6.96 -23.15
N TYR A 553 1.74 -7.19 -23.06
CA TYR A 553 1.21 -8.49 -22.63
C TYR A 553 1.48 -9.60 -23.65
N ARG A 554 1.45 -9.28 -24.93
CA ARG A 554 1.69 -10.23 -26.02
C ARG A 554 3.10 -10.80 -25.97
N ILE A 555 4.12 -9.94 -25.88
CA ILE A 555 5.52 -10.37 -25.83
C ILE A 555 5.79 -11.23 -24.61
N ILE A 556 5.32 -10.81 -23.43
CA ILE A 556 5.50 -11.58 -22.21
C ILE A 556 4.85 -12.97 -22.33
N ARG A 557 3.59 -13.03 -22.82
CA ARG A 557 2.92 -14.31 -23.04
C ARG A 557 3.70 -15.22 -23.98
N GLU A 558 4.15 -14.69 -25.09
CA GLU A 558 4.89 -15.49 -26.10
C GLU A 558 6.17 -16.08 -25.50
N GLU A 559 6.98 -15.30 -24.81
CA GLU A 559 8.22 -15.79 -24.22
C GLU A 559 7.98 -16.74 -23.03
N LEU A 560 6.99 -16.45 -22.17
CA LEU A 560 6.60 -17.35 -21.08
C LEU A 560 6.10 -18.70 -21.61
N LYS A 561 5.16 -18.67 -22.56
CA LYS A 561 4.59 -19.91 -23.12
C LYS A 561 5.58 -20.69 -23.99
N ARG A 562 6.55 -20.01 -24.61
CA ARG A 562 7.66 -20.67 -25.29
C ARG A 562 8.53 -21.48 -24.32
N ALA A 563 8.80 -20.93 -23.12
CA ALA A 563 9.62 -21.59 -22.11
C ALA A 563 8.86 -22.70 -21.38
N ALA A 564 7.60 -22.45 -21.01
CA ALA A 564 6.77 -23.41 -20.27
C ALA A 564 5.27 -23.24 -20.61
N PRO A 565 4.77 -23.95 -21.63
CA PRO A 565 3.38 -23.83 -22.09
C PRO A 565 2.33 -24.07 -20.99
N GLY A 566 2.64 -24.98 -20.05
CA GLY A 566 1.76 -25.33 -18.92
C GLY A 566 1.74 -24.34 -17.75
N LYS A 567 2.62 -23.34 -17.71
CA LYS A 567 2.60 -22.34 -16.62
C LYS A 567 1.59 -21.25 -16.89
N LEU A 568 0.85 -20.84 -15.85
CA LEU A 568 -0.13 -19.76 -15.96
C LEU A 568 0.58 -18.39 -15.99
N TYR A 569 0.19 -17.54 -16.94
CA TYR A 569 0.52 -16.13 -16.93
C TYR A 569 -0.50 -15.39 -16.06
N LEU A 570 -0.07 -14.89 -14.91
CA LEU A 570 -0.92 -14.33 -13.85
C LEU A 570 -1.06 -12.79 -13.92
N GLY A 571 -0.53 -12.15 -14.97
CA GLY A 571 -0.59 -10.70 -15.15
C GLY A 571 0.40 -9.92 -14.28
N CYS A 572 0.14 -8.61 -14.06
CA CYS A 572 1.09 -7.65 -13.46
C CYS A 572 0.61 -7.05 -12.12
N ARG A 573 -0.41 -7.62 -11.48
CA ARG A 573 -0.87 -7.26 -10.13
C ARG A 573 -1.20 -5.76 -9.99
N TRP A 574 -2.24 -5.30 -10.66
CA TRP A 574 -2.64 -3.89 -10.62
C TRP A 574 -2.98 -3.40 -9.20
N ALA A 575 -2.50 -2.21 -8.85
CA ALA A 575 -2.76 -1.57 -7.55
C ALA A 575 -4.21 -1.05 -7.46
N GLY A 576 -5.05 -1.75 -6.74
CA GLY A 576 -6.43 -1.35 -6.40
C GLY A 576 -7.42 -1.31 -7.55
N GLY A 577 -7.05 -0.75 -8.69
CA GLY A 577 -7.85 -0.62 -9.91
C GLY A 577 -6.95 -0.55 -11.14
N ALA A 578 -7.53 -0.76 -12.31
CA ALA A 578 -6.81 -0.68 -13.57
C ALA A 578 -7.62 0.07 -14.63
N PRO A 579 -6.98 0.85 -15.52
CA PRO A 579 -7.66 1.46 -16.65
C PRO A 579 -8.25 0.38 -17.57
N LEU A 580 -9.41 0.68 -18.15
CA LEU A 580 -10.14 -0.28 -18.98
C LEU A 580 -9.31 -0.86 -20.14
N PHE A 581 -8.46 -0.04 -20.76
CA PHE A 581 -7.64 -0.47 -21.90
C PHE A 581 -6.65 -1.56 -21.51
N THR A 582 -5.97 -1.42 -20.34
CA THR A 582 -5.01 -2.45 -19.89
C THR A 582 -5.70 -3.72 -19.42
N VAL A 583 -6.90 -3.64 -18.81
CA VAL A 583 -7.69 -4.82 -18.45
C VAL A 583 -8.11 -5.59 -19.69
N LYS A 584 -8.56 -4.90 -20.74
CA LYS A 584 -8.91 -5.51 -22.04
C LYS A 584 -7.71 -6.18 -22.70
N ALA A 585 -6.54 -5.51 -22.71
CA ALA A 585 -5.31 -6.07 -23.25
C ALA A 585 -4.88 -7.32 -22.47
N ALA A 586 -4.83 -7.24 -21.14
CA ALA A 586 -4.49 -8.39 -20.29
C ALA A 586 -5.47 -9.57 -20.46
N ALA A 587 -6.77 -9.30 -20.62
CA ALA A 587 -7.75 -10.35 -20.83
C ALA A 587 -7.52 -11.17 -22.11
N LYS A 588 -6.85 -10.60 -23.13
CA LYS A 588 -6.46 -11.34 -24.34
C LYS A 588 -5.27 -12.28 -24.10
N TYR A 589 -4.32 -11.87 -23.25
CA TYR A 589 -3.01 -12.52 -23.18
C TYR A 589 -2.74 -13.23 -21.86
N CYS A 590 -3.34 -12.82 -20.74
CA CYS A 590 -3.17 -13.49 -19.45
C CYS A 590 -4.12 -14.67 -19.30
N ASP A 591 -3.66 -15.73 -18.63
CA ASP A 591 -4.51 -16.86 -18.25
C ASP A 591 -5.38 -16.47 -17.04
N VAL A 592 -4.84 -15.67 -16.12
CA VAL A 592 -5.50 -15.13 -14.93
C VAL A 592 -5.21 -13.64 -14.83
N LEU A 593 -6.19 -12.82 -14.50
CA LEU A 593 -6.00 -11.41 -14.19
C LEU A 593 -5.63 -11.26 -12.71
N SER A 594 -4.73 -10.34 -12.38
CA SER A 594 -4.32 -10.15 -11.00
C SER A 594 -4.40 -8.69 -10.53
N TYR A 595 -4.81 -8.54 -9.28
CA TYR A 595 -4.98 -7.25 -8.61
C TYR A 595 -4.40 -7.30 -7.20
N ASN A 596 -3.85 -6.18 -6.72
CA ASN A 596 -3.55 -5.95 -5.31
C ASN A 596 -4.71 -5.15 -4.73
N ILE A 597 -5.60 -5.80 -3.94
CA ILE A 597 -6.85 -5.20 -3.51
C ILE A 597 -6.88 -5.05 -1.99
N TYR A 598 -6.64 -3.85 -1.52
CA TYR A 598 -6.64 -3.49 -0.10
C TYR A 598 -7.99 -2.87 0.29
N ARG A 599 -8.98 -3.74 0.57
CA ARG A 599 -10.34 -3.42 1.02
C ARG A 599 -10.73 -4.35 2.15
N ARG A 600 -11.85 -4.10 2.83
CA ARG A 600 -12.33 -5.00 3.90
C ARG A 600 -13.01 -6.26 3.37
N HIS A 601 -13.55 -6.23 2.15
CA HIS A 601 -14.19 -7.35 1.44
C HIS A 601 -14.22 -7.10 -0.07
N LEU A 602 -14.59 -8.13 -0.84
CA LEU A 602 -14.60 -8.13 -2.31
C LEU A 602 -16.01 -8.21 -2.92
N ARG A 603 -17.08 -8.16 -2.12
CA ARG A 603 -18.48 -8.36 -2.60
C ARG A 603 -18.87 -7.44 -3.75
N GLU A 604 -18.35 -6.22 -3.77
CA GLU A 604 -18.67 -5.19 -4.77
C GLU A 604 -17.67 -5.13 -5.93
N PHE A 605 -16.70 -6.03 -5.94
CA PHE A 605 -15.72 -6.07 -7.03
C PHE A 605 -16.38 -6.58 -8.31
N LYS A 606 -16.11 -5.91 -9.43
CA LYS A 606 -16.59 -6.32 -10.76
C LYS A 606 -15.52 -6.04 -11.79
N LEU A 607 -15.32 -7.00 -12.70
CA LEU A 607 -14.59 -6.72 -13.93
C LEU A 607 -15.43 -5.83 -14.85
N PRO A 608 -14.81 -5.09 -15.76
CA PRO A 608 -15.53 -4.38 -16.81
C PRO A 608 -16.43 -5.32 -17.63
N ASP A 609 -17.57 -4.81 -18.08
CA ASP A 609 -18.54 -5.59 -18.84
C ASP A 609 -17.90 -6.29 -20.06
N GLY A 610 -18.33 -7.52 -20.30
CA GLY A 610 -17.84 -8.37 -21.40
C GLY A 610 -16.51 -9.10 -21.09
N ILE A 611 -15.91 -8.92 -19.92
CA ILE A 611 -14.69 -9.64 -19.52
C ILE A 611 -15.04 -10.74 -18.51
N ASP A 612 -14.91 -11.98 -18.95
CA ASP A 612 -15.10 -13.17 -18.13
C ASP A 612 -13.80 -13.94 -18.01
N LYS A 613 -13.03 -13.64 -16.97
CA LYS A 613 -11.71 -14.22 -16.69
C LYS A 613 -11.57 -14.57 -15.21
N PRO A 614 -10.77 -15.59 -14.88
CA PRO A 614 -10.40 -15.83 -13.49
C PRO A 614 -9.54 -14.69 -12.95
N ILE A 615 -9.71 -14.38 -11.66
CA ILE A 615 -9.01 -13.29 -10.97
C ILE A 615 -8.25 -13.85 -9.77
N LEU A 616 -7.02 -13.40 -9.59
CA LEU A 616 -6.22 -13.68 -8.41
C LEU A 616 -5.89 -12.38 -7.68
N VAL A 617 -6.19 -12.32 -6.38
CA VAL A 617 -5.70 -11.22 -5.56
C VAL A 617 -4.23 -11.49 -5.24
N GLY A 618 -3.34 -10.68 -5.81
CA GLY A 618 -1.89 -10.82 -5.64
C GLY A 618 -1.39 -10.28 -4.32
N GLU A 619 -2.08 -9.28 -3.74
CA GLU A 619 -1.81 -8.73 -2.42
C GLU A 619 -3.07 -8.20 -1.75
N PHE A 620 -3.21 -8.49 -0.47
CA PHE A 620 -4.10 -7.79 0.47
C PHE A 620 -3.55 -7.94 1.89
N HIS A 621 -3.88 -7.00 2.77
CA HIS A 621 -3.62 -7.15 4.19
C HIS A 621 -4.52 -6.28 5.05
N PHE A 622 -4.54 -6.63 6.33
CA PHE A 622 -5.05 -5.83 7.44
C PHE A 622 -3.95 -5.75 8.48
N GLY A 623 -3.70 -4.58 9.02
CA GLY A 623 -2.76 -4.42 10.11
C GLY A 623 -3.45 -3.89 11.36
N ALA A 624 -2.90 -4.25 12.50
CA ALA A 624 -3.28 -3.72 13.79
C ALA A 624 -2.11 -2.92 14.38
N LEU A 625 -2.33 -2.28 15.54
CA LEU A 625 -1.31 -1.50 16.22
C LEU A 625 -1.14 -1.93 17.68
N ASP A 626 -1.59 -3.13 18.02
CA ASP A 626 -1.61 -3.67 19.39
C ASP A 626 -0.34 -4.45 19.75
N ARG A 627 0.62 -4.59 18.83
CA ARG A 627 1.95 -5.17 19.02
C ARG A 627 3.06 -4.10 18.84
N GLY A 628 4.20 -4.39 18.27
CA GLY A 628 5.36 -3.49 18.21
C GLY A 628 5.34 -2.42 17.12
N PRO A 629 5.16 -2.76 15.84
CA PRO A 629 5.31 -1.82 14.72
C PRO A 629 4.34 -0.63 14.74
N PHE A 630 4.76 0.49 14.13
CA PHE A 630 3.99 1.76 14.15
C PHE A 630 3.05 1.94 12.97
N CYS A 631 3.09 1.04 11.99
CA CYS A 631 2.28 1.15 10.78
C CYS A 631 1.40 -0.09 10.59
N PRO A 632 0.09 0.08 10.41
CA PRO A 632 -0.84 -1.04 10.15
C PRO A 632 -0.93 -1.41 8.67
N GLY A 633 -0.05 -0.90 7.82
CA GLY A 633 -0.19 -1.04 6.38
C GLY A 633 -1.30 -0.16 5.81
N LEU A 634 -2.10 -0.70 4.88
CA LEU A 634 -3.10 0.06 4.13
C LEU A 634 -4.47 0.10 4.79
N ILE A 635 -4.80 -0.94 5.55
CA ILE A 635 -6.08 -1.07 6.24
C ILE A 635 -5.81 -1.20 7.72
N LEU A 636 -6.13 -0.16 8.49
CA LEU A 636 -6.01 -0.14 9.94
C LEU A 636 -7.20 -0.84 10.59
N LEU A 637 -6.89 -1.76 11.52
CA LEU A 637 -7.83 -2.41 12.41
C LEU A 637 -7.40 -2.17 13.86
N LYS A 638 -8.32 -2.39 14.78
CA LYS A 638 -8.12 -2.07 16.19
C LYS A 638 -7.09 -3.00 16.85
N ASP A 639 -7.24 -4.31 16.64
CA ASP A 639 -6.47 -5.36 17.30
C ASP A 639 -6.41 -6.64 16.44
N GLN A 640 -5.68 -7.63 16.90
CA GLN A 640 -5.53 -8.91 16.19
C GLN A 640 -6.86 -9.69 16.09
N GLU A 641 -7.80 -9.52 17.03
CA GLU A 641 -9.12 -10.16 16.94
C GLU A 641 -9.97 -9.57 15.81
N GLU A 642 -10.02 -8.24 15.67
CA GLU A 642 -10.68 -7.61 14.51
C GLU A 642 -9.99 -7.99 13.21
N ARG A 643 -8.66 -8.10 13.23
CA ARG A 643 -7.86 -8.52 12.08
C ARG A 643 -8.25 -9.94 11.63
N GLY A 644 -8.35 -10.89 12.55
CA GLY A 644 -8.78 -12.26 12.27
C GLY A 644 -10.19 -12.31 11.66
N ARG A 645 -11.16 -11.62 12.29
CA ARG A 645 -12.55 -11.57 11.76
C ARG A 645 -12.62 -10.93 10.36
N THR A 646 -11.89 -9.85 10.13
CA THR A 646 -11.86 -9.19 8.83
C THR A 646 -11.19 -10.05 7.76
N TYR A 647 -10.18 -10.84 8.15
CA TYR A 647 -9.54 -11.81 7.27
C TYR A 647 -10.54 -12.87 6.78
N VAL A 648 -11.28 -13.48 7.70
CA VAL A 648 -12.32 -14.46 7.36
C VAL A 648 -13.37 -13.88 6.42
N ASP A 649 -13.87 -12.67 6.70
CA ASP A 649 -14.86 -11.99 5.85
C ASP A 649 -14.33 -11.68 4.46
N TYR A 650 -13.08 -11.24 4.34
CA TYR A 650 -12.44 -10.97 3.05
C TYR A 650 -12.31 -12.24 2.21
N VAL A 651 -11.74 -13.30 2.78
CA VAL A 651 -11.53 -14.57 2.05
C VAL A 651 -12.86 -15.19 1.69
N ARG A 652 -13.84 -15.18 2.59
CA ARG A 652 -15.20 -15.67 2.31
C ARG A 652 -15.84 -14.92 1.16
N SER A 653 -15.74 -13.58 1.13
CA SER A 653 -16.27 -12.77 0.03
C SER A 653 -15.63 -13.07 -1.32
N ALA A 654 -14.35 -13.47 -1.32
CA ALA A 654 -13.66 -13.94 -2.53
C ALA A 654 -14.11 -15.35 -2.96
N LEU A 655 -14.30 -16.26 -2.00
CA LEU A 655 -14.79 -17.63 -2.26
C LEU A 655 -16.23 -17.62 -2.84
N GLU A 656 -17.07 -16.74 -2.37
CA GLU A 656 -18.45 -16.58 -2.87
C GLU A 656 -18.48 -15.97 -4.28
N HIS A 657 -17.52 -15.15 -4.66
CA HIS A 657 -17.48 -14.45 -5.93
C HIS A 657 -17.10 -15.38 -7.09
N PRO A 658 -17.81 -15.37 -8.24
CA PRO A 658 -17.63 -16.38 -9.30
C PRO A 658 -16.27 -16.35 -10.00
N GLN A 659 -15.56 -15.21 -9.99
CA GLN A 659 -14.35 -15.04 -10.77
C GLN A 659 -13.05 -15.18 -9.97
N PHE A 660 -13.05 -15.00 -8.63
CA PHE A 660 -11.81 -15.16 -7.86
C PHE A 660 -11.40 -16.64 -7.76
N VAL A 661 -10.14 -16.91 -8.08
CA VAL A 661 -9.49 -18.21 -8.00
C VAL A 661 -8.40 -18.28 -6.92
N GLY A 662 -8.24 -17.22 -6.15
CA GLY A 662 -7.34 -17.19 -5.02
C GLY A 662 -7.11 -15.80 -4.46
N VAL A 663 -6.52 -15.76 -3.26
CA VAL A 663 -6.06 -14.55 -2.57
C VAL A 663 -4.71 -14.77 -1.90
N HIS A 664 -3.81 -13.81 -2.02
CA HIS A 664 -2.47 -13.85 -1.45
C HIS A 664 -2.30 -12.73 -0.43
N TRP A 665 -1.98 -13.12 0.80
CA TRP A 665 -1.78 -12.20 1.91
C TRP A 665 -0.41 -11.52 1.87
N HIS A 666 -0.34 -10.23 2.00
CA HIS A 666 0.90 -9.47 2.13
C HIS A 666 1.11 -9.03 3.58
N GLN A 667 1.97 -9.72 4.35
CA GLN A 667 2.96 -10.74 4.06
C GLN A 667 3.04 -11.77 5.22
N PHE A 668 3.91 -12.79 5.09
CA PHE A 668 4.02 -13.90 6.05
C PHE A 668 4.45 -13.43 7.46
N SER A 669 5.49 -12.62 7.58
CA SER A 669 5.95 -12.08 8.87
C SER A 669 5.90 -10.55 8.89
N ASP A 670 5.86 -9.94 10.08
CA ASP A 670 5.95 -8.49 10.25
C ASP A 670 7.23 -7.92 9.64
N GLN A 671 7.16 -6.66 9.29
CA GLN A 671 8.34 -5.89 8.89
C GLN A 671 9.06 -5.36 10.14
N ALA A 672 10.34 -4.98 9.99
CA ALA A 672 11.10 -4.39 11.08
C ALA A 672 10.41 -3.13 11.63
N THR A 673 10.28 -3.01 12.94
CA THR A 673 9.73 -1.82 13.60
C THR A 673 10.55 -0.56 13.26
N SER A 674 11.86 -0.71 13.13
CA SER A 674 12.82 0.32 12.68
C SER A 674 12.75 0.62 11.18
N GLY A 675 11.87 -0.05 10.45
CA GLY A 675 11.66 0.15 9.02
C GLY A 675 12.58 -0.68 8.13
N ARG A 676 12.08 -1.13 7.01
CA ARG A 676 12.89 -1.72 5.95
C ARG A 676 13.44 -0.62 5.00
N PHE A 677 14.10 -1.01 3.92
CA PHE A 677 14.78 -0.11 2.96
C PHE A 677 13.89 0.99 2.32
N ASP A 678 12.59 0.85 2.33
CA ASP A 678 11.62 1.84 1.83
C ASP A 678 10.85 2.55 2.96
N GLY A 679 11.29 2.35 4.20
CA GLY A 679 10.69 2.94 5.39
C GLY A 679 9.42 2.24 5.88
N GLU A 680 8.99 1.16 5.24
CA GLU A 680 7.86 0.38 5.73
C GLU A 680 8.21 -0.37 7.02
N ASN A 681 7.28 -0.33 7.99
CA ASN A 681 7.37 -0.99 9.28
C ASN A 681 5.99 -1.53 9.69
N MET A 682 5.40 -2.30 8.78
CA MET A 682 4.01 -2.71 8.89
C MET A 682 3.83 -3.91 9.83
N GLN A 683 2.82 -3.82 10.72
CA GLN A 683 2.31 -4.95 11.48
C GLN A 683 1.24 -5.68 10.67
N VAL A 684 1.66 -6.52 9.76
CA VAL A 684 0.80 -7.26 8.82
C VAL A 684 1.15 -8.75 8.74
N GLY A 685 2.18 -9.20 9.45
CA GLY A 685 2.62 -10.59 9.47
C GLY A 685 1.61 -11.55 10.09
N TRP A 686 1.69 -12.82 9.78
CA TRP A 686 1.08 -13.90 10.54
C TRP A 686 1.96 -14.31 11.71
N THR A 687 3.23 -13.95 11.64
CA THR A 687 4.21 -14.02 12.72
C THR A 687 4.83 -12.64 12.95
N ASP A 688 5.35 -12.40 14.16
CA ASP A 688 6.12 -11.21 14.49
C ASP A 688 7.62 -11.34 14.10
N VAL A 689 8.43 -10.34 14.48
CA VAL A 689 9.87 -10.31 14.23
C VAL A 689 10.64 -11.43 14.96
N CYS A 690 10.06 -12.00 16.00
CA CYS A 690 10.62 -13.12 16.77
C CYS A 690 10.11 -14.48 16.28
N ASP A 691 9.48 -14.52 15.12
CA ASP A 691 8.85 -15.74 14.56
C ASP A 691 7.78 -16.33 15.52
N THR A 692 7.05 -15.45 16.22
CA THR A 692 5.93 -15.83 17.10
C THR A 692 4.63 -15.72 16.32
N PRO A 693 3.84 -16.81 16.18
CA PRO A 693 2.54 -16.75 15.52
C PRO A 693 1.56 -15.82 16.24
N TYR A 694 0.81 -15.04 15.50
CA TYR A 694 -0.37 -14.33 15.99
C TYR A 694 -1.53 -15.31 16.06
N TRP A 695 -1.77 -15.88 17.24
CA TRP A 695 -2.72 -16.98 17.43
C TRP A 695 -4.15 -16.61 17.02
N GLU A 696 -4.54 -15.35 17.16
CA GLU A 696 -5.81 -14.81 16.68
C GLU A 696 -5.93 -14.94 15.17
N THR A 697 -4.85 -14.62 14.46
CA THR A 697 -4.78 -14.78 13.00
C THR A 697 -4.73 -16.25 12.58
N VAL A 698 -3.98 -17.09 13.32
CA VAL A 698 -3.91 -18.53 13.03
C VAL A 698 -5.28 -19.19 13.18
N ARG A 699 -6.06 -18.84 14.20
CA ARG A 699 -7.44 -19.31 14.34
C ARG A 699 -8.32 -18.92 13.15
N ALA A 700 -8.22 -17.67 12.70
CA ALA A 700 -8.96 -17.16 11.55
C ALA A 700 -8.56 -17.85 10.23
N LEU A 701 -7.25 -18.09 10.05
CA LEU A 701 -6.72 -18.84 8.90
C LEU A 701 -7.30 -20.25 8.84
N ARG A 702 -7.32 -20.97 9.97
CA ARG A 702 -7.91 -22.31 10.09
C ARG A 702 -9.41 -22.29 9.85
N GLU A 703 -10.13 -21.34 10.43
CA GLU A 703 -11.58 -21.21 10.27
C GLU A 703 -11.98 -21.22 8.80
N ILE A 704 -11.37 -20.37 7.98
CA ILE A 704 -11.73 -20.26 6.56
C ILE A 704 -11.00 -21.27 5.68
N GLY A 705 -9.75 -21.62 6.03
CA GLY A 705 -8.92 -22.51 5.24
C GLY A 705 -9.38 -23.97 5.30
N TYR A 706 -9.84 -24.45 6.45
CA TYR A 706 -10.34 -25.81 6.60
C TYR A 706 -11.70 -26.00 5.91
N ASP A 707 -12.45 -24.91 5.75
CA ASP A 707 -13.75 -24.88 5.08
C ASP A 707 -13.71 -24.28 3.67
N LEU A 708 -12.52 -24.19 3.08
CA LEU A 708 -12.23 -23.50 1.81
C LEU A 708 -13.11 -24.00 0.66
N TYR A 709 -13.07 -25.30 0.41
CA TYR A 709 -13.78 -25.91 -0.72
C TYR A 709 -15.29 -26.04 -0.51
N PRO A 710 -15.79 -26.47 0.66
CA PRO A 710 -17.20 -26.41 0.97
C PRO A 710 -17.80 -25.00 0.81
N THR A 711 -17.13 -23.97 1.35
CA THR A 711 -17.55 -22.58 1.19
C THR A 711 -17.56 -22.14 -0.27
N ARG A 712 -16.54 -22.48 -1.05
CA ARG A 712 -16.47 -22.16 -2.48
C ARG A 712 -17.56 -22.85 -3.28
N ALA A 713 -17.83 -24.13 -3.00
CA ALA A 713 -18.82 -24.92 -3.72
C ALA A 713 -20.27 -24.55 -3.39
N ALA A 714 -20.57 -24.19 -2.13
CA ALA A 714 -21.91 -23.88 -1.64
C ALA A 714 -22.48 -22.56 -2.19
N GLY A 715 -21.67 -21.55 -2.48
CA GLY A 715 -22.17 -20.25 -3.00
C GLY A 715 -22.69 -20.39 -4.43
N LYS A 716 -23.96 -19.96 -4.68
CA LYS A 716 -24.60 -19.91 -6.01
C LYS A 716 -23.96 -18.83 -6.90
#